data_cd2925e4146f0c944e8c33cc90587c82
#
_entry.id   cd2925e4146f0c944e8c33cc90587c82
#
_cell.length_a   1.000
_cell.length_b   1.000
_cell.length_c   1.000
_cell.angle_alpha   90.00
_cell.angle_beta   90.00
_cell.angle_gamma   90.00
#
_symmetry.space_group_name_H-M   'P 1'
#
loop_
_entity.id
_entity.type
_entity.pdbx_description
1 polymer ?
#
loop_
_entity_poly.entity_id
_entity_poly.type
_entity_poly.pdbx_seq_one_letter_code
_entity_poly.pdbx_strand_id
1 'polypeptide(L)'
;MFVHRPLARCVGLACLVLATGAHAAPAPPSRAGQMAEISRHRDQAQWLDALAAIERAQQSSPGDDLLYKLQVLTLGDIGNASRAWQLYQARPELFDAAQKQRFEADYLARLVGWSMAYGESEDTRLDEAEDTLALMEQYLQRDGTPLAQAPRRIRLDRLILLNRLSRHAQLREEYLALRADGVELPDYVLPAVGDSLMATQHPDEAIPVLSQAVKNDPSRFQARSELAYAYLETEQAGTAIDYLVSWQKDEPIWRWGPNARAPYANWARYEADLNLAMIRAYSNDLPTAQGELEQLVATGPGNGGLQTALGGVYQMRGWPRRALERHQMAYTLDPRDVSPRIGMFESHIALQRDDRARPIHDDLLARYPNQPSVQRMDRAWRAHRGWQLEANAEVGRSSGGGGASPLGNDDGSYRVQASSPILADRWRVLAFADRRSVDFQNQRINPWWFGAGVNYRFDQLDGELVALHPNDDVGDTGLRAGLGWQFNDQWHIGASAARNDADASMQARVSGITADSVALATTYTRNERTQWRIGASQYRYDDGNHRDAISTSVEQRLLSRPTLQVDGLGSLYASRGSHDDVPYFNPSRDRSVEIGLRIDQQLWRHYEKHFRHRLTVSVGDYWQEDFGSALVPSVEYRHEWQIGAGRIFEYGVRWSRPVYDGQRERHVGLEAGLRWGE
;
A
#
# COMPACT_ATOMS: atom_id res chain seq x y z
N MET A 1 -16.32 -32.48 28.07
CA MET A 1 -16.83 -33.69 28.74
C MET A 1 -18.08 -33.28 29.55
N PHE A 2 -19.21 -33.20 28.88
CA PHE A 2 -20.53 -33.14 29.56
C PHE A 2 -21.53 -33.86 28.65
N VAL A 3 -22.00 -34.99 29.16
CA VAL A 3 -22.95 -35.90 28.53
C VAL A 3 -24.36 -35.36 28.78
N HIS A 4 -25.14 -35.11 27.74
CA HIS A 4 -26.59 -34.91 27.89
C HIS A 4 -27.34 -36.20 27.55
N ARG A 5 -27.99 -36.73 28.54
CA ARG A 5 -29.00 -37.79 28.43
C ARG A 5 -30.37 -37.20 28.06
N PRO A 6 -31.18 -37.82 27.25
CA PRO A 6 -32.55 -37.40 27.00
C PRO A 6 -33.49 -37.95 28.10
N LEU A 7 -34.34 -37.06 28.61
CA LEU A 7 -35.47 -37.40 29.49
C LEU A 7 -36.68 -37.74 28.61
N ALA A 8 -37.04 -39.00 28.63
CA ALA A 8 -38.34 -39.48 28.17
C ALA A 8 -39.42 -39.09 29.20
N ARG A 9 -40.44 -38.38 28.79
CA ARG A 9 -41.67 -38.19 29.57
C ARG A 9 -42.80 -38.95 28.88
N CYS A 10 -43.25 -40.01 29.55
CA CYS A 10 -44.52 -40.65 29.29
C CYS A 10 -45.68 -39.73 29.64
N VAL A 11 -46.58 -39.45 28.67
CA VAL A 11 -47.87 -38.82 28.96
C VAL A 11 -48.93 -39.92 28.79
N GLY A 12 -49.65 -40.16 29.87
CA GLY A 12 -50.68 -41.17 29.94
C GLY A 12 -51.90 -40.84 29.07
N LEU A 13 -52.45 -41.90 28.48
CA LEU A 13 -53.71 -41.89 27.75
C LEU A 13 -54.85 -41.76 28.72
N ALA A 14 -55.64 -40.68 28.64
CA ALA A 14 -56.98 -40.60 29.21
C ALA A 14 -57.99 -40.75 28.05
N CYS A 15 -58.58 -41.88 27.91
CA CYS A 15 -59.73 -42.11 27.02
C CYS A 15 -60.98 -41.43 27.55
N LEU A 16 -61.39 -40.33 26.89
CA LEU A 16 -62.73 -39.78 27.07
C LEU A 16 -63.57 -40.18 25.87
N VAL A 17 -64.49 -41.11 26.05
CA VAL A 17 -65.49 -41.48 25.02
C VAL A 17 -66.54 -40.38 25.02
N LEU A 18 -66.55 -39.49 24.02
CA LEU A 18 -67.64 -38.61 23.69
C LEU A 18 -68.25 -39.12 22.37
N ALA A 19 -69.53 -39.43 22.47
CA ALA A 19 -70.34 -39.79 21.30
C ALA A 19 -70.39 -38.61 20.32
N THR A 20 -69.71 -38.76 19.19
CA THR A 20 -69.78 -37.79 18.12
C THR A 20 -70.83 -38.23 17.13
N GLY A 21 -71.83 -37.39 16.97
CA GLY A 21 -72.66 -37.45 15.79
C GLY A 21 -71.81 -37.39 14.55
N ALA A 22 -72.02 -38.29 13.63
CA ALA A 22 -71.32 -38.28 12.34
C ALA A 22 -71.64 -36.99 11.57
N HIS A 23 -70.79 -35.99 11.73
CA HIS A 23 -70.71 -34.91 10.71
C HIS A 23 -70.03 -35.56 9.52
N ALA A 24 -70.77 -35.67 8.43
CA ALA A 24 -70.19 -36.02 7.14
C ALA A 24 -69.03 -35.05 6.86
N ALA A 25 -67.82 -35.57 6.70
CA ALA A 25 -66.70 -34.75 6.26
C ALA A 25 -67.13 -33.99 5.02
N PRO A 26 -66.87 -32.68 4.97
CA PRO A 26 -67.21 -31.91 3.76
C PRO A 26 -66.60 -32.58 2.57
N ALA A 27 -67.41 -32.79 1.50
CA ALA A 27 -66.95 -33.37 0.27
C ALA A 27 -65.68 -32.66 -0.19
N PRO A 28 -64.62 -33.37 -0.63
CA PRO A 28 -63.39 -32.72 -1.07
C PRO A 28 -63.74 -31.68 -2.12
N PRO A 29 -63.14 -30.45 -2.03
CA PRO A 29 -63.46 -29.38 -2.95
C PRO A 29 -63.24 -29.86 -4.38
N SER A 30 -64.17 -29.47 -5.29
CA SER A 30 -64.05 -29.82 -6.71
C SER A 30 -62.73 -29.27 -7.26
N ARG A 31 -62.20 -29.89 -8.32
CA ARG A 31 -60.94 -29.40 -8.99
C ARG A 31 -61.03 -27.95 -9.33
N ALA A 32 -62.18 -27.42 -9.78
CA ALA A 32 -62.40 -26.01 -10.04
C ALA A 32 -62.31 -25.15 -8.78
N GLY A 33 -62.80 -25.63 -7.63
CA GLY A 33 -62.66 -24.98 -6.34
C GLY A 33 -61.22 -24.94 -5.85
N GLN A 34 -60.47 -26.02 -5.95
CA GLN A 34 -59.05 -26.08 -5.62
C GLN A 34 -58.23 -25.11 -6.48
N MET A 35 -58.46 -25.07 -7.79
CA MET A 35 -57.78 -24.13 -8.69
C MET A 35 -58.11 -22.67 -8.40
N ALA A 36 -59.39 -22.35 -8.08
CA ALA A 36 -59.80 -21.00 -7.67
C ALA A 36 -59.12 -20.56 -6.35
N GLU A 37 -58.98 -21.47 -5.39
CA GLU A 37 -58.26 -21.22 -4.13
C GLU A 37 -56.79 -20.93 -4.40
N ILE A 38 -56.11 -21.76 -5.18
CA ILE A 38 -54.67 -21.58 -5.56
C ILE A 38 -54.46 -20.25 -6.26
N SER A 39 -55.31 -19.93 -7.27
CA SER A 39 -55.20 -18.69 -8.03
C SER A 39 -55.39 -17.47 -7.11
N ARG A 40 -56.40 -17.48 -6.24
CA ARG A 40 -56.67 -16.40 -5.29
C ARG A 40 -55.45 -16.14 -4.39
N HIS A 41 -54.85 -17.18 -3.80
CA HIS A 41 -53.64 -17.01 -2.95
C HIS A 41 -52.44 -16.48 -3.76
N ARG A 42 -52.25 -16.95 -4.98
CA ARG A 42 -51.20 -16.44 -5.86
C ARG A 42 -51.40 -14.97 -6.24
N ASP A 43 -52.61 -14.60 -6.60
CA ASP A 43 -52.97 -13.22 -6.98
C ASP A 43 -52.82 -12.24 -5.81
N GLN A 44 -52.98 -12.73 -4.57
CA GLN A 44 -52.73 -11.98 -3.33
C GLN A 44 -51.31 -12.07 -2.80
N ALA A 45 -50.39 -12.67 -3.55
CA ALA A 45 -49.00 -12.93 -3.15
C ALA A 45 -48.85 -13.71 -1.79
N GLN A 46 -49.89 -14.50 -1.46
CA GLN A 46 -49.92 -15.40 -0.30
C GLN A 46 -49.27 -16.73 -0.67
N TRP A 47 -47.95 -16.66 -0.93
CA TRP A 47 -47.20 -17.77 -1.53
C TRP A 47 -47.17 -19.07 -0.71
N LEU A 48 -47.08 -18.98 0.62
CA LEU A 48 -47.11 -20.16 1.50
C LEU A 48 -48.48 -20.83 1.50
N ASP A 49 -49.55 -20.03 1.53
CA ASP A 49 -50.92 -20.53 1.45
C ASP A 49 -51.19 -21.17 0.08
N ALA A 50 -50.67 -20.56 -0.97
CA ALA A 50 -50.74 -21.11 -2.32
C ALA A 50 -50.02 -22.47 -2.41
N LEU A 51 -48.81 -22.61 -1.85
CA LEU A 51 -48.08 -23.88 -1.83
C LEU A 51 -48.83 -24.95 -1.03
N ALA A 52 -49.38 -24.59 0.13
CA ALA A 52 -50.19 -25.51 0.95
C ALA A 52 -51.46 -25.97 0.21
N ALA A 53 -52.15 -25.06 -0.54
CA ALA A 53 -53.28 -25.41 -1.35
C ALA A 53 -52.93 -26.32 -2.54
N ILE A 54 -51.75 -26.06 -3.19
CA ILE A 54 -51.22 -26.89 -4.27
C ILE A 54 -50.92 -28.30 -3.75
N GLU A 55 -50.28 -28.40 -2.57
CA GLU A 55 -49.95 -29.70 -1.96
C GLU A 55 -51.19 -30.55 -1.64
N ARG A 56 -52.25 -29.91 -1.05
CA ARG A 56 -53.53 -30.59 -0.82
C ARG A 56 -54.16 -31.08 -2.12
N ALA A 57 -54.12 -30.26 -3.18
CA ALA A 57 -54.65 -30.62 -4.50
C ALA A 57 -53.84 -31.78 -5.12
N GLN A 58 -52.52 -31.82 -4.99
CA GLN A 58 -51.66 -32.87 -5.47
C GLN A 58 -51.90 -34.21 -4.76
N GLN A 59 -52.26 -34.19 -3.45
CA GLN A 59 -52.69 -35.40 -2.73
C GLN A 59 -53.96 -36.03 -3.34
N SER A 60 -54.84 -35.20 -3.83
CA SER A 60 -56.11 -35.65 -4.48
C SER A 60 -55.92 -36.02 -5.95
N SER A 61 -54.91 -35.49 -6.61
CA SER A 61 -54.62 -35.69 -8.04
C SER A 61 -53.10 -35.85 -8.26
N PRO A 62 -52.52 -36.95 -7.83
CA PRO A 62 -51.08 -37.22 -8.02
C PRO A 62 -50.72 -37.23 -9.51
N GLY A 63 -49.67 -36.47 -9.89
CA GLY A 63 -49.18 -36.42 -11.26
C GLY A 63 -49.85 -35.40 -12.18
N ASP A 64 -50.73 -34.53 -11.66
CA ASP A 64 -51.29 -33.41 -12.43
C ASP A 64 -50.24 -32.41 -12.85
N ASP A 65 -49.98 -32.28 -14.15
CA ASP A 65 -48.98 -31.42 -14.75
C ASP A 65 -49.20 -29.93 -14.45
N LEU A 66 -50.44 -29.50 -14.36
CA LEU A 66 -50.76 -28.11 -14.05
C LEU A 66 -50.41 -27.77 -12.59
N LEU A 67 -50.76 -28.67 -11.66
CA LEU A 67 -50.41 -28.48 -10.24
C LEU A 67 -48.90 -28.50 -10.04
N TYR A 68 -48.17 -29.40 -10.73
CA TYR A 68 -46.73 -29.42 -10.73
C TYR A 68 -46.15 -28.10 -11.24
N LYS A 69 -46.64 -27.63 -12.39
CA LYS A 69 -46.21 -26.33 -12.95
C LYS A 69 -46.46 -25.19 -11.99
N LEU A 70 -47.66 -25.11 -11.37
CA LEU A 70 -48.01 -24.07 -10.40
C LEU A 70 -47.12 -24.16 -9.14
N GLN A 71 -46.74 -25.33 -8.68
CA GLN A 71 -45.80 -25.50 -7.58
C GLN A 71 -44.43 -24.88 -7.90
N VAL A 72 -43.86 -25.20 -9.05
CA VAL A 72 -42.56 -24.68 -9.47
C VAL A 72 -42.60 -23.16 -9.65
N LEU A 73 -43.63 -22.65 -10.28
CA LEU A 73 -43.84 -21.20 -10.45
C LEU A 73 -43.95 -20.49 -9.09
N THR A 74 -44.72 -21.06 -8.15
CA THR A 74 -44.92 -20.46 -6.81
C THR A 74 -43.62 -20.52 -5.99
N LEU A 75 -42.83 -21.59 -6.10
CA LEU A 75 -41.50 -21.66 -5.50
C LEU A 75 -40.56 -20.61 -6.07
N GLY A 76 -40.61 -20.34 -7.35
CA GLY A 76 -39.90 -19.22 -7.99
C GLY A 76 -40.36 -17.86 -7.46
N ASP A 77 -41.67 -17.68 -7.33
CA ASP A 77 -42.27 -16.42 -6.86
C ASP A 77 -41.90 -16.10 -5.39
N ILE A 78 -41.78 -17.11 -4.52
CA ILE A 78 -41.33 -16.95 -3.13
C ILE A 78 -39.82 -16.78 -3.00
N GLY A 79 -39.06 -16.95 -4.10
CA GLY A 79 -37.59 -16.84 -4.11
C GLY A 79 -36.85 -18.13 -3.76
N ASN A 80 -37.51 -19.31 -3.73
CA ASN A 80 -36.86 -20.59 -3.56
C ASN A 80 -36.30 -21.10 -4.90
N ALA A 81 -35.33 -20.33 -5.45
CA ALA A 81 -34.78 -20.56 -6.78
C ALA A 81 -34.16 -21.95 -6.94
N SER A 82 -33.46 -22.46 -5.93
CA SER A 82 -32.81 -23.77 -6.00
C SER A 82 -33.82 -24.91 -6.12
N ARG A 83 -34.92 -24.89 -5.36
CA ARG A 83 -35.93 -25.91 -5.43
C ARG A 83 -36.76 -25.80 -6.72
N ALA A 84 -37.08 -24.58 -7.11
CA ALA A 84 -37.74 -24.33 -8.41
C ALA A 84 -36.91 -24.87 -9.57
N TRP A 85 -35.59 -24.63 -9.57
CA TRP A 85 -34.66 -25.13 -10.58
C TRP A 85 -34.59 -26.66 -10.61
N GLN A 86 -34.44 -27.32 -9.46
CA GLN A 86 -34.45 -28.81 -9.40
C GLN A 86 -35.73 -29.41 -9.98
N LEU A 87 -36.90 -28.87 -9.63
CA LEU A 87 -38.17 -29.35 -10.13
C LEU A 87 -38.38 -29.03 -11.61
N TYR A 88 -37.93 -27.85 -12.06
CA TYR A 88 -37.92 -27.48 -13.46
C TYR A 88 -37.08 -28.48 -14.29
N GLN A 89 -35.85 -28.79 -13.85
CA GLN A 89 -34.96 -29.73 -14.54
C GLN A 89 -35.56 -31.18 -14.64
N ALA A 90 -36.37 -31.56 -13.67
CA ALA A 90 -37.02 -32.87 -13.69
C ALA A 90 -38.11 -33.00 -14.77
N ARG A 91 -38.78 -31.86 -15.12
CA ARG A 91 -39.88 -31.86 -16.11
C ARG A 91 -39.87 -30.56 -16.95
N PRO A 92 -38.81 -30.34 -17.75
CA PRO A 92 -38.63 -29.06 -18.48
C PRO A 92 -39.67 -28.85 -19.62
N GLU A 93 -40.31 -29.91 -20.08
CA GLU A 93 -41.32 -29.86 -21.14
C GLU A 93 -42.59 -29.10 -20.74
N LEU A 94 -42.85 -28.97 -19.44
CA LEU A 94 -44.06 -28.25 -18.94
C LEU A 94 -43.95 -26.71 -19.00
N PHE A 95 -42.78 -26.17 -19.29
CA PHE A 95 -42.48 -24.75 -19.18
C PHE A 95 -42.16 -24.15 -20.55
N ASP A 96 -42.64 -22.93 -20.76
CA ASP A 96 -42.31 -22.17 -21.96
C ASP A 96 -40.90 -21.55 -21.89
N ALA A 97 -40.44 -20.96 -23.00
CA ALA A 97 -39.09 -20.42 -23.10
C ALA A 97 -38.82 -19.28 -22.09
N ALA A 98 -39.79 -18.42 -21.80
CA ALA A 98 -39.67 -17.32 -20.87
C ALA A 98 -39.53 -17.83 -19.41
N GLN A 99 -40.33 -18.85 -19.03
CA GLN A 99 -40.27 -19.49 -17.72
C GLN A 99 -38.92 -20.21 -17.52
N LYS A 100 -38.44 -20.90 -18.56
CA LYS A 100 -37.11 -21.55 -18.54
C LYS A 100 -36.01 -20.53 -18.30
N GLN A 101 -35.99 -19.46 -19.06
CA GLN A 101 -35.01 -18.40 -18.90
C GLN A 101 -35.07 -17.73 -17.52
N ARG A 102 -36.28 -17.54 -16.97
CA ARG A 102 -36.46 -17.02 -15.62
C ARG A 102 -35.85 -17.93 -14.56
N PHE A 103 -36.19 -19.23 -14.56
CA PHE A 103 -35.67 -20.17 -13.55
C PHE A 103 -34.15 -20.29 -13.59
N GLU A 104 -33.57 -20.27 -14.77
CA GLU A 104 -32.12 -20.31 -14.95
C GLU A 104 -31.46 -19.04 -14.40
N ALA A 105 -31.98 -17.86 -14.74
CA ALA A 105 -31.49 -16.61 -14.22
C ALA A 105 -31.65 -16.48 -12.70
N ASP A 106 -32.79 -16.93 -12.14
CA ASP A 106 -33.03 -16.93 -10.69
C ASP A 106 -32.08 -17.89 -9.96
N TYR A 107 -31.79 -19.03 -10.54
CA TYR A 107 -30.82 -19.99 -10.00
C TYR A 107 -29.39 -19.45 -10.03
N LEU A 108 -28.94 -18.89 -11.15
CA LEU A 108 -27.63 -18.26 -11.28
C LEU A 108 -27.48 -17.11 -10.27
N ALA A 109 -28.49 -16.25 -10.13
CA ALA A 109 -28.45 -15.17 -9.13
C ALA A 109 -28.37 -15.72 -7.68
N ARG A 110 -28.98 -16.87 -7.41
CA ARG A 110 -28.87 -17.51 -6.10
C ARG A 110 -27.46 -18.03 -5.85
N LEU A 111 -26.82 -18.62 -6.84
CA LEU A 111 -25.43 -19.05 -6.77
C LEU A 111 -24.47 -17.88 -6.54
N VAL A 112 -24.70 -16.74 -7.23
CA VAL A 112 -23.95 -15.50 -6.97
C VAL A 112 -24.08 -15.09 -5.51
N GLY A 113 -25.29 -15.14 -4.93
CA GLY A 113 -25.50 -14.84 -3.52
C GLY A 113 -24.72 -15.78 -2.58
N TRP A 114 -24.63 -17.07 -2.90
CA TRP A 114 -23.88 -18.05 -2.11
C TRP A 114 -22.37 -17.88 -2.27
N SER A 115 -21.88 -17.54 -3.45
CA SER A 115 -20.46 -17.30 -3.72
C SER A 115 -19.88 -16.10 -2.96
N MET A 116 -20.73 -15.26 -2.35
CA MET A 116 -20.30 -14.18 -1.45
C MET A 116 -19.95 -14.69 -0.05
N ALA A 117 -20.39 -15.88 0.35
CA ALA A 117 -20.03 -16.49 1.61
C ALA A 117 -18.54 -16.89 1.63
N TYR A 118 -17.98 -17.03 2.82
CA TYR A 118 -16.62 -17.58 2.98
C TYR A 118 -16.67 -19.09 2.83
N GLY A 119 -15.71 -19.65 2.09
CA GLY A 119 -15.49 -21.09 2.01
C GLY A 119 -15.07 -21.70 3.36
N GLU A 120 -15.07 -23.03 3.46
CA GLU A 120 -14.69 -23.75 4.68
C GLU A 120 -13.22 -23.55 5.05
N SER A 121 -12.37 -23.35 4.08
CA SER A 121 -10.93 -23.12 4.24
C SER A 121 -10.45 -21.96 3.39
N GLU A 122 -9.22 -21.51 3.66
CA GLU A 122 -8.53 -20.51 2.85
C GLU A 122 -8.37 -20.94 1.40
N ASP A 123 -8.08 -22.21 1.17
CA ASP A 123 -7.86 -22.76 -0.17
C ASP A 123 -9.15 -22.85 -1.00
N THR A 124 -10.30 -22.98 -0.35
CA THR A 124 -11.63 -23.12 -1.00
C THR A 124 -12.43 -21.82 -0.99
N ARG A 125 -11.83 -20.71 -0.57
CA ARG A 125 -12.51 -19.42 -0.36
C ARG A 125 -13.24 -18.89 -1.59
N LEU A 126 -12.74 -19.15 -2.78
CA LEU A 126 -13.26 -18.61 -4.04
C LEU A 126 -13.86 -19.68 -4.96
N ASP A 127 -13.80 -20.96 -4.58
CA ASP A 127 -14.24 -22.09 -5.44
C ASP A 127 -15.69 -21.89 -5.91
N GLU A 128 -16.62 -21.55 -5.01
CA GLU A 128 -18.02 -21.31 -5.39
C GLU A 128 -18.21 -20.14 -6.36
N ALA A 129 -17.36 -19.11 -6.25
CA ALA A 129 -17.41 -17.97 -7.16
C ALA A 129 -16.84 -18.35 -8.54
N GLU A 130 -15.77 -19.13 -8.58
CA GLU A 130 -15.16 -19.66 -9.81
C GLU A 130 -16.13 -20.62 -10.51
N ASP A 131 -16.72 -21.56 -9.79
CA ASP A 131 -17.70 -22.52 -10.32
C ASP A 131 -18.96 -21.80 -10.85
N THR A 132 -19.44 -20.80 -10.13
CA THR A 132 -20.61 -20.01 -10.55
C THR A 132 -20.30 -19.22 -11.83
N LEU A 133 -19.11 -18.61 -11.91
CA LEU A 133 -18.69 -17.90 -13.12
C LEU A 133 -18.55 -18.84 -14.31
N ALA A 134 -17.94 -20.03 -14.12
CA ALA A 134 -17.82 -21.06 -15.15
C ALA A 134 -19.21 -21.54 -15.64
N LEU A 135 -20.16 -21.72 -14.72
CA LEU A 135 -21.53 -22.09 -15.07
C LEU A 135 -22.24 -21.00 -15.88
N MET A 136 -22.05 -19.72 -15.54
CA MET A 136 -22.55 -18.61 -16.35
C MET A 136 -21.95 -18.57 -17.75
N GLU A 137 -20.67 -18.86 -17.88
CA GLU A 137 -19.99 -18.93 -19.18
C GLU A 137 -20.51 -20.09 -20.03
N GLN A 138 -20.71 -21.27 -19.44
CA GLN A 138 -21.35 -22.40 -20.12
C GLN A 138 -22.77 -22.09 -20.59
N TYR A 139 -23.55 -21.38 -19.76
CA TYR A 139 -24.89 -20.92 -20.14
C TYR A 139 -24.85 -20.05 -21.40
N LEU A 140 -23.95 -19.06 -21.43
CA LEU A 140 -23.81 -18.15 -22.58
C LEU A 140 -23.32 -18.87 -23.85
N GLN A 141 -22.40 -19.84 -23.68
CA GLN A 141 -21.85 -20.62 -24.79
C GLN A 141 -22.86 -21.61 -25.40
N ARG A 142 -23.73 -22.21 -24.58
CA ARG A 142 -24.70 -23.22 -25.01
C ARG A 142 -25.60 -22.73 -26.15
N ASP A 143 -26.05 -21.46 -26.05
CA ASP A 143 -26.94 -20.88 -27.03
C ASP A 143 -26.19 -20.01 -28.08
N GLY A 144 -24.84 -19.99 -28.02
CA GLY A 144 -24.00 -19.14 -28.88
C GLY A 144 -24.26 -17.65 -28.70
N THR A 145 -24.83 -17.24 -27.56
CA THR A 145 -25.23 -15.87 -27.29
C THR A 145 -24.01 -15.03 -26.89
N PRO A 146 -23.64 -14.01 -27.66
CA PRO A 146 -22.57 -13.08 -27.24
C PRO A 146 -22.95 -12.42 -25.92
N LEU A 147 -21.98 -12.15 -25.05
CA LEU A 147 -22.22 -11.52 -23.74
C LEU A 147 -23.02 -10.21 -23.85
N ALA A 148 -22.78 -9.41 -24.87
CA ALA A 148 -23.52 -8.17 -25.13
C ALA A 148 -25.03 -8.39 -25.37
N GLN A 149 -25.44 -9.58 -25.84
CA GLN A 149 -26.83 -9.95 -26.08
C GLN A 149 -27.42 -10.80 -24.96
N ALA A 150 -26.62 -11.15 -23.93
CA ALA A 150 -27.09 -11.92 -22.78
C ALA A 150 -28.17 -11.15 -21.99
N PRO A 151 -29.07 -11.86 -21.29
CA PRO A 151 -30.05 -11.20 -20.42
C PRO A 151 -29.39 -10.19 -19.48
N ARG A 152 -29.94 -8.98 -19.39
CA ARG A 152 -29.39 -7.87 -18.59
C ARG A 152 -29.01 -8.30 -17.17
N ARG A 153 -29.86 -9.09 -16.51
CA ARG A 153 -29.61 -9.58 -15.15
C ARG A 153 -28.34 -10.41 -15.05
N ILE A 154 -28.11 -11.32 -15.98
CA ILE A 154 -26.89 -12.17 -16.00
C ILE A 154 -25.64 -11.30 -16.19
N ARG A 155 -25.70 -10.31 -17.09
CA ARG A 155 -24.58 -9.36 -17.28
C ARG A 155 -24.26 -8.58 -15.99
N LEU A 156 -25.29 -8.14 -15.25
CA LEU A 156 -25.13 -7.40 -13.99
C LEU A 156 -24.62 -8.30 -12.85
N ASP A 157 -25.19 -9.50 -12.70
CA ASP A 157 -24.78 -10.46 -11.65
C ASP A 157 -23.34 -10.96 -11.88
N ARG A 158 -22.92 -11.05 -13.14
CA ARG A 158 -21.53 -11.37 -13.51
C ARG A 158 -20.53 -10.33 -12.99
N LEU A 159 -20.88 -9.03 -12.98
CA LEU A 159 -19.99 -8.01 -12.40
C LEU A 159 -19.70 -8.28 -10.92
N ILE A 160 -20.67 -8.77 -10.16
CA ILE A 160 -20.49 -9.13 -8.75
C ILE A 160 -19.47 -10.26 -8.59
N LEU A 161 -19.56 -11.31 -9.41
CA LEU A 161 -18.60 -12.42 -9.40
C LEU A 161 -17.19 -11.97 -9.79
N LEU A 162 -17.08 -11.16 -10.85
CA LEU A 162 -15.78 -10.63 -11.29
C LEU A 162 -15.12 -9.79 -10.19
N ASN A 163 -15.90 -8.97 -9.47
CA ASN A 163 -15.41 -8.24 -8.31
C ASN A 163 -14.95 -9.20 -7.20
N ARG A 164 -15.76 -10.18 -6.84
CA ARG A 164 -15.43 -11.20 -5.83
C ARG A 164 -14.12 -11.94 -6.15
N LEU A 165 -13.87 -12.22 -7.42
CA LEU A 165 -12.68 -12.90 -7.93
C LEU A 165 -11.51 -11.94 -8.18
N SER A 166 -11.64 -10.67 -7.83
CA SER A 166 -10.65 -9.62 -8.11
C SER A 166 -10.28 -9.50 -9.60
N ARG A 167 -11.19 -9.88 -10.51
CA ARG A 167 -11.02 -9.72 -11.97
C ARG A 167 -11.44 -8.32 -12.40
N HIS A 168 -10.90 -7.30 -11.72
CA HIS A 168 -11.35 -5.91 -11.81
C HIS A 168 -11.20 -5.30 -13.21
N ALA A 169 -10.15 -5.65 -13.94
CA ALA A 169 -9.96 -5.17 -15.32
C ALA A 169 -11.08 -5.65 -16.25
N GLN A 170 -11.43 -6.94 -16.16
CA GLN A 170 -12.54 -7.54 -16.92
C GLN A 170 -13.88 -6.91 -16.51
N LEU A 171 -14.10 -6.73 -15.20
CA LEU A 171 -15.32 -6.04 -14.72
C LEU A 171 -15.45 -4.65 -15.32
N ARG A 172 -14.36 -3.86 -15.31
CA ARG A 172 -14.37 -2.50 -15.88
C ARG A 172 -14.71 -2.53 -17.37
N GLU A 173 -14.16 -3.45 -18.14
CA GLU A 173 -14.48 -3.62 -19.57
C GLU A 173 -15.98 -3.90 -19.77
N GLU A 174 -16.54 -4.86 -19.02
CA GLU A 174 -17.97 -5.22 -19.10
C GLU A 174 -18.88 -4.08 -18.61
N TYR A 175 -18.48 -3.35 -17.58
CA TYR A 175 -19.18 -2.14 -17.12
C TYR A 175 -19.23 -1.05 -18.19
N LEU A 176 -18.11 -0.77 -18.87
CA LEU A 176 -18.06 0.23 -19.94
C LEU A 176 -18.96 -0.17 -21.12
N ALA A 177 -19.02 -1.46 -21.45
CA ALA A 177 -19.95 -1.96 -22.47
C ALA A 177 -21.40 -1.77 -22.06
N LEU A 178 -21.77 -2.09 -20.80
CA LEU A 178 -23.14 -1.85 -20.29
C LEU A 178 -23.50 -0.37 -20.31
N ARG A 179 -22.56 0.50 -19.94
CA ARG A 179 -22.77 1.95 -19.97
C ARG A 179 -22.95 2.47 -21.41
N ALA A 180 -22.20 1.95 -22.37
CA ALA A 180 -22.36 2.30 -23.79
C ALA A 180 -23.72 1.87 -24.34
N ASP A 181 -24.25 0.73 -23.87
CA ASP A 181 -25.62 0.26 -24.20
C ASP A 181 -26.73 1.07 -23.49
N GLY A 182 -26.38 2.09 -22.68
CA GLY A 182 -27.33 2.89 -21.92
C GLY A 182 -27.99 2.14 -20.74
N VAL A 183 -27.37 1.07 -20.24
CA VAL A 183 -27.90 0.28 -19.14
C VAL A 183 -27.67 1.01 -17.82
N GLU A 184 -28.75 1.38 -17.14
CA GLU A 184 -28.70 1.92 -15.79
C GLU A 184 -28.37 0.80 -14.79
N LEU A 185 -27.36 1.05 -13.91
CA LEU A 185 -26.93 0.09 -12.91
C LEU A 185 -27.89 0.08 -11.72
N PRO A 186 -28.37 -1.08 -11.28
CA PRO A 186 -29.16 -1.19 -10.05
C PRO A 186 -28.24 -1.05 -8.82
N ASP A 187 -28.82 -0.65 -7.69
CA ASP A 187 -28.13 -0.32 -6.44
C ASP A 187 -27.19 -1.43 -5.92
N TYR A 188 -27.57 -2.68 -6.15
CA TYR A 188 -26.79 -3.81 -5.63
C TYR A 188 -25.46 -4.06 -6.37
N VAL A 189 -25.30 -3.49 -7.58
CA VAL A 189 -24.08 -3.63 -8.41
C VAL A 189 -23.13 -2.44 -8.21
N LEU A 190 -23.64 -1.27 -7.84
CA LEU A 190 -22.84 -0.04 -7.73
C LEU A 190 -21.58 -0.20 -6.86
N PRO A 191 -21.62 -0.85 -5.67
CA PRO A 191 -20.40 -1.03 -4.87
C PRO A 191 -19.32 -1.87 -5.58
N ALA A 192 -19.70 -2.96 -6.25
CA ALA A 192 -18.75 -3.80 -6.97
C ALA A 192 -18.07 -3.06 -8.13
N VAL A 193 -18.84 -2.20 -8.84
CA VAL A 193 -18.27 -1.34 -9.90
C VAL A 193 -17.34 -0.29 -9.29
N GLY A 194 -17.75 0.37 -8.21
CA GLY A 194 -16.95 1.36 -7.51
C GLY A 194 -15.60 0.81 -7.04
N ASP A 195 -15.62 -0.32 -6.34
CA ASP A 195 -14.41 -1.03 -5.88
C ASP A 195 -13.49 -1.39 -7.05
N SER A 196 -14.06 -1.92 -8.14
CA SER A 196 -13.26 -2.29 -9.31
C SER A 196 -12.66 -1.10 -10.05
N LEU A 197 -13.35 0.04 -10.08
CA LEU A 197 -12.79 1.29 -10.60
C LEU A 197 -11.62 1.76 -9.73
N MET A 198 -11.74 1.69 -8.40
CA MET A 198 -10.64 1.97 -7.48
C MET A 198 -9.47 1.01 -7.70
N ALA A 199 -9.73 -0.29 -7.76
CA ALA A 199 -8.72 -1.32 -7.97
C ALA A 199 -7.96 -1.17 -9.30
N THR A 200 -8.64 -0.66 -10.34
CA THR A 200 -8.04 -0.37 -11.66
C THR A 200 -7.49 1.05 -11.81
N GLN A 201 -7.37 1.78 -10.71
CA GLN A 201 -6.79 3.14 -10.65
C GLN A 201 -7.57 4.21 -11.43
N HIS A 202 -8.92 4.16 -11.35
CA HIS A 202 -9.83 5.14 -11.95
C HIS A 202 -10.72 5.80 -10.86
N PRO A 203 -10.14 6.48 -9.88
CA PRO A 203 -10.89 7.05 -8.76
C PRO A 203 -11.88 8.14 -9.21
N ASP A 204 -11.55 8.90 -10.25
CA ASP A 204 -12.45 9.93 -10.80
C ASP A 204 -13.75 9.33 -11.33
N GLU A 205 -13.69 8.14 -11.97
CA GLU A 205 -14.87 7.42 -12.43
C GLU A 205 -15.60 6.73 -11.25
N ALA A 206 -14.90 6.36 -10.19
CA ALA A 206 -15.47 5.71 -9.01
C ALA A 206 -16.31 6.67 -8.15
N ILE A 207 -15.92 7.93 -7.99
CA ILE A 207 -16.61 8.92 -7.16
C ILE A 207 -18.12 9.01 -7.49
N PRO A 208 -18.57 9.24 -8.72
CA PRO A 208 -20.01 9.33 -9.02
C PRO A 208 -20.76 8.02 -8.76
N VAL A 209 -20.14 6.86 -9.03
CA VAL A 209 -20.75 5.54 -8.80
C VAL A 209 -20.90 5.26 -7.31
N LEU A 210 -19.85 5.48 -6.53
CA LEU A 210 -19.88 5.29 -5.07
C LEU A 210 -20.79 6.30 -4.38
N SER A 211 -20.81 7.56 -4.85
CA SER A 211 -21.73 8.58 -4.34
C SER A 211 -23.20 8.17 -4.53
N GLN A 212 -23.52 7.58 -5.68
CA GLN A 212 -24.87 7.06 -5.94
C GLN A 212 -25.18 5.85 -5.04
N ALA A 213 -24.23 4.93 -4.87
CA ALA A 213 -24.37 3.78 -3.98
C ALA A 213 -24.66 4.21 -2.53
N VAL A 214 -23.89 5.18 -2.02
CA VAL A 214 -24.06 5.72 -0.66
C VAL A 214 -25.37 6.48 -0.50
N LYS A 215 -25.79 7.23 -1.52
CA LYS A 215 -27.07 7.96 -1.52
C LYS A 215 -28.26 7.01 -1.44
N ASN A 216 -28.21 5.90 -2.19
CA ASN A 216 -29.29 4.93 -2.26
C ASN A 216 -29.34 4.03 -1.02
N ASP A 217 -28.17 3.68 -0.46
CA ASP A 217 -28.09 2.89 0.76
C ASP A 217 -26.94 3.38 1.68
N PRO A 218 -27.23 4.35 2.56
CA PRO A 218 -26.22 4.88 3.50
C PRO A 218 -25.71 3.86 4.52
N SER A 219 -26.34 2.72 4.68
CA SER A 219 -25.90 1.67 5.60
C SER A 219 -24.75 0.81 5.07
N ARG A 220 -24.40 0.95 3.80
CA ARG A 220 -23.27 0.25 3.15
C ARG A 220 -21.94 0.90 3.50
N PHE A 221 -21.36 0.48 4.62
CA PHE A 221 -20.12 1.05 5.15
C PHE A 221 -18.96 0.97 4.17
N GLN A 222 -18.83 -0.15 3.45
CA GLN A 222 -17.77 -0.34 2.46
C GLN A 222 -17.82 0.74 1.38
N ALA A 223 -18.98 1.00 0.77
CA ALA A 223 -19.10 2.04 -0.26
C ALA A 223 -18.79 3.44 0.30
N ARG A 224 -19.12 3.71 1.58
CA ARG A 224 -18.77 4.97 2.25
C ARG A 224 -17.26 5.10 2.44
N SER A 225 -16.59 4.03 2.86
CA SER A 225 -15.13 3.99 3.02
C SER A 225 -14.42 4.17 1.68
N GLU A 226 -14.84 3.43 0.67
CA GLU A 226 -14.29 3.52 -0.69
C GLU A 226 -14.46 4.92 -1.30
N LEU A 227 -15.59 5.58 -1.07
CA LEU A 227 -15.80 6.97 -1.51
C LEU A 227 -14.80 7.93 -0.85
N ALA A 228 -14.53 7.75 0.45
CA ALA A 228 -13.52 8.56 1.15
C ALA A 228 -12.11 8.33 0.56
N TYR A 229 -11.75 7.08 0.25
CA TYR A 229 -10.49 6.78 -0.42
C TYR A 229 -10.45 7.30 -1.87
N ALA A 230 -11.57 7.30 -2.59
CA ALA A 230 -11.63 7.87 -3.93
C ALA A 230 -11.34 9.38 -3.92
N TYR A 231 -11.86 10.12 -2.93
CA TYR A 231 -11.48 11.51 -2.71
C TYR A 231 -9.99 11.67 -2.38
N LEU A 232 -9.43 10.79 -1.56
CA LEU A 232 -8.00 10.84 -1.24
C LEU A 232 -7.11 10.59 -2.47
N GLU A 233 -7.46 9.59 -3.30
CA GLU A 233 -6.69 9.25 -4.50
C GLU A 233 -6.79 10.31 -5.60
N THR A 234 -7.81 11.16 -5.55
CA THR A 234 -7.96 12.36 -6.41
C THR A 234 -7.39 13.63 -5.79
N GLU A 235 -6.50 13.50 -4.79
CA GLU A 235 -5.85 14.63 -4.08
C GLU A 235 -6.83 15.55 -3.33
N GLN A 236 -8.03 15.08 -3.02
CA GLN A 236 -9.06 15.80 -2.27
C GLN A 236 -9.07 15.38 -0.79
N ALA A 237 -7.90 15.34 -0.15
CA ALA A 237 -7.75 14.88 1.24
C ALA A 237 -8.65 15.65 2.23
N GLY A 238 -8.81 16.97 2.05
CA GLY A 238 -9.73 17.78 2.87
C GLY A 238 -11.17 17.30 2.75
N THR A 239 -11.67 17.08 1.53
CA THR A 239 -13.02 16.55 1.26
C THR A 239 -13.21 15.17 1.91
N ALA A 240 -12.21 14.29 1.80
CA ALA A 240 -12.25 12.95 2.42
C ALA A 240 -12.38 13.04 3.95
N ILE A 241 -11.58 13.91 4.59
CA ILE A 241 -11.62 14.13 6.04
C ILE A 241 -12.97 14.71 6.47
N ASP A 242 -13.45 15.76 5.80
CA ASP A 242 -14.73 16.41 6.13
C ASP A 242 -15.91 15.43 5.97
N TYR A 243 -15.89 14.61 4.93
CA TYR A 243 -16.89 13.56 4.69
C TYR A 243 -16.90 12.54 5.84
N LEU A 244 -15.73 12.05 6.26
CA LEU A 244 -15.63 11.07 7.35
C LEU A 244 -15.96 11.69 8.71
N VAL A 245 -15.60 12.95 8.96
CA VAL A 245 -15.99 13.67 10.19
C VAL A 245 -17.50 13.85 10.25
N SER A 246 -18.17 14.14 9.13
CA SER A 246 -19.64 14.19 9.07
C SER A 246 -20.23 12.82 9.37
N TRP A 247 -19.73 11.77 8.73
CA TRP A 247 -20.19 10.39 9.00
C TRP A 247 -20.02 10.01 10.47
N GLN A 248 -18.86 10.31 11.04
CA GLN A 248 -18.57 10.05 12.46
C GLN A 248 -19.57 10.75 13.41
N LYS A 249 -19.95 11.99 13.12
CA LYS A 249 -20.90 12.76 13.94
C LYS A 249 -22.32 12.19 13.89
N ASP A 250 -22.72 11.64 12.75
CA ASP A 250 -24.07 11.10 12.54
C ASP A 250 -24.25 9.74 13.23
N GLU A 251 -23.16 9.07 13.63
CA GLU A 251 -23.19 7.73 14.20
C GLU A 251 -22.89 7.75 15.72
N PRO A 252 -23.82 7.28 16.56
CA PRO A 252 -23.55 7.12 18.00
C PRO A 252 -22.53 5.99 18.22
N ILE A 253 -21.71 6.10 19.27
CA ILE A 253 -20.72 5.05 19.62
C ILE A 253 -21.41 3.72 19.94
N TRP A 254 -22.55 3.79 20.62
CA TRP A 254 -23.33 2.63 21.03
C TRP A 254 -24.73 2.67 20.46
N ARG A 255 -25.24 1.52 20.03
CA ARG A 255 -26.63 1.34 19.59
C ARG A 255 -27.39 0.47 20.58
N TRP A 256 -28.70 0.74 20.70
CA TRP A 256 -29.63 -0.07 21.46
C TRP A 256 -30.54 -0.84 20.49
N GLY A 257 -30.59 -2.15 20.63
CA GLY A 257 -31.57 -2.96 19.90
C GLY A 257 -32.97 -2.86 20.52
N PRO A 258 -34.04 -3.19 19.80
CA PRO A 258 -35.38 -3.33 20.36
C PRO A 258 -35.33 -4.34 21.52
N ASN A 259 -35.75 -3.93 22.72
CA ASN A 259 -35.75 -4.75 23.95
C ASN A 259 -34.34 -5.19 24.41
N ALA A 260 -33.26 -4.59 23.97
CA ALA A 260 -31.91 -4.90 24.41
C ALA A 260 -31.71 -4.45 25.87
N ARG A 261 -31.09 -5.30 26.71
CA ARG A 261 -30.71 -4.99 28.09
C ARG A 261 -29.39 -4.25 28.23
N ALA A 262 -28.59 -4.24 27.16
CA ALA A 262 -27.31 -3.55 27.06
C ALA A 262 -27.10 -3.00 25.66
N PRO A 263 -26.38 -1.90 25.51
CA PRO A 263 -26.00 -1.40 24.19
C PRO A 263 -24.99 -2.33 23.52
N TYR A 264 -24.92 -2.28 22.19
CA TYR A 264 -23.92 -2.96 21.39
C TYR A 264 -23.09 -1.96 20.59
N ALA A 265 -21.89 -2.37 20.18
CA ALA A 265 -20.99 -1.53 19.40
C ALA A 265 -21.61 -1.17 18.05
N ASN A 266 -21.51 0.12 17.66
CA ASN A 266 -21.96 0.59 16.37
C ASN A 266 -20.86 0.42 15.31
N TRP A 267 -20.99 -0.58 14.48
CA TRP A 267 -20.03 -0.85 13.41
C TRP A 267 -19.86 0.31 12.41
N ALA A 268 -20.94 1.08 12.13
CA ALA A 268 -20.85 2.26 11.29
C ALA A 268 -19.94 3.33 11.91
N ARG A 269 -20.01 3.53 13.22
CA ARG A 269 -19.13 4.44 13.94
C ARG A 269 -17.69 3.92 13.95
N TYR A 270 -17.50 2.65 14.18
CA TYR A 270 -16.18 2.02 14.14
C TYR A 270 -15.50 2.21 12.76
N GLU A 271 -16.23 1.95 11.67
CA GLU A 271 -15.71 2.17 10.31
C GLU A 271 -15.37 3.64 10.05
N ALA A 272 -16.21 4.57 10.49
CA ALA A 272 -15.92 6.00 10.35
C ALA A 272 -14.66 6.40 11.12
N ASP A 273 -14.51 5.95 12.37
CA ASP A 273 -13.35 6.25 13.23
C ASP A 273 -12.04 5.68 12.62
N LEU A 274 -12.07 4.40 12.22
CA LEU A 274 -10.92 3.71 11.61
C LEU A 274 -10.48 4.40 10.31
N ASN A 275 -11.43 4.63 9.39
CA ASN A 275 -11.10 5.22 8.09
C ASN A 275 -10.65 6.69 8.24
N LEU A 276 -11.21 7.44 9.18
CA LEU A 276 -10.74 8.81 9.47
C LEU A 276 -9.29 8.83 9.95
N ALA A 277 -8.93 7.93 10.87
CA ALA A 277 -7.55 7.81 11.34
C ALA A 277 -6.60 7.40 10.19
N MET A 278 -7.00 6.45 9.33
CA MET A 278 -6.19 6.03 8.20
C MET A 278 -6.05 7.11 7.11
N ILE A 279 -7.10 7.84 6.79
CA ILE A 279 -7.03 8.96 5.83
C ILE A 279 -6.13 10.08 6.37
N ARG A 280 -6.15 10.36 7.68
CA ARG A 280 -5.18 11.28 8.32
C ARG A 280 -3.75 10.76 8.16
N ALA A 281 -3.52 9.48 8.37
CA ALA A 281 -2.19 8.88 8.18
C ALA A 281 -1.69 9.06 6.74
N TYR A 282 -2.51 8.73 5.74
CA TYR A 282 -2.18 8.91 4.33
C TYR A 282 -2.09 10.38 3.90
N SER A 283 -2.65 11.28 4.70
CA SER A 283 -2.56 12.74 4.54
C SER A 283 -1.39 13.36 5.30
N ASN A 284 -0.40 12.55 5.72
CA ASN A 284 0.79 12.96 6.46
C ASN A 284 0.54 13.48 7.90
N ASP A 285 -0.64 13.26 8.48
CA ASP A 285 -0.92 13.55 9.90
C ASP A 285 -0.78 12.29 10.77
N LEU A 286 0.41 11.70 10.72
CA LEU A 286 0.74 10.44 11.42
C LEU A 286 0.61 10.53 12.95
N PRO A 287 0.98 11.65 13.63
CA PRO A 287 0.80 11.73 15.08
C PRO A 287 -0.65 11.65 15.53
N THR A 288 -1.57 12.35 14.85
CA THR A 288 -3.01 12.29 15.16
C THR A 288 -3.56 10.89 14.88
N ALA A 289 -3.26 10.34 13.71
CA ALA A 289 -3.67 8.98 13.32
C ALA A 289 -3.21 7.91 14.32
N GLN A 290 -1.96 8.00 14.78
CA GLN A 290 -1.43 7.09 15.81
C GLN A 290 -2.23 7.20 17.12
N GLY A 291 -2.45 8.41 17.62
CA GLY A 291 -3.17 8.61 18.88
C GLY A 291 -4.60 8.08 18.82
N GLU A 292 -5.31 8.31 17.71
CA GLU A 292 -6.66 7.80 17.48
C GLU A 292 -6.68 6.26 17.40
N LEU A 293 -5.77 5.65 16.66
CA LEU A 293 -5.70 4.19 16.54
C LEU A 293 -5.28 3.52 17.87
N GLU A 294 -4.36 4.11 18.62
CA GLU A 294 -3.99 3.60 19.95
C GLU A 294 -5.19 3.61 20.92
N GLN A 295 -6.04 4.65 20.86
CA GLN A 295 -7.28 4.70 21.64
C GLN A 295 -8.30 3.64 21.18
N LEU A 296 -8.47 3.46 19.88
CA LEU A 296 -9.36 2.43 19.33
C LEU A 296 -8.87 1.02 19.72
N VAL A 297 -7.57 0.75 19.60
CA VAL A 297 -6.96 -0.53 20.03
C VAL A 297 -7.12 -0.76 21.53
N ALA A 298 -6.99 0.28 22.35
CA ALA A 298 -7.22 0.15 23.81
C ALA A 298 -8.66 -0.24 24.13
N THR A 299 -9.63 0.21 23.32
CA THR A 299 -11.05 -0.14 23.46
C THR A 299 -11.36 -1.52 22.92
N GLY A 300 -10.73 -1.92 21.81
CA GLY A 300 -10.96 -3.19 21.13
C GLY A 300 -9.66 -3.96 20.81
N PRO A 301 -8.89 -4.42 21.82
CA PRO A 301 -7.57 -5.01 21.60
C PRO A 301 -7.59 -6.33 20.82
N GLY A 302 -8.70 -7.04 20.80
CA GLY A 302 -8.93 -8.26 20.03
C GLY A 302 -9.41 -8.02 18.58
N ASN A 303 -9.46 -6.77 18.11
CA ASN A 303 -9.83 -6.46 16.75
C ASN A 303 -8.59 -6.49 15.82
N GLY A 304 -8.52 -7.49 14.94
CA GLY A 304 -7.41 -7.67 13.99
C GLY A 304 -7.22 -6.49 13.03
N GLY A 305 -8.32 -5.90 12.55
CA GLY A 305 -8.28 -4.74 11.66
C GLY A 305 -7.63 -3.52 12.32
N LEU A 306 -7.94 -3.24 13.61
CA LEU A 306 -7.31 -2.16 14.37
C LEU A 306 -5.82 -2.41 14.60
N GLN A 307 -5.42 -3.65 14.90
CA GLN A 307 -4.02 -4.02 15.05
C GLN A 307 -3.26 -3.83 13.74
N THR A 308 -3.87 -4.23 12.61
CA THR A 308 -3.29 -4.04 11.26
C THR A 308 -3.12 -2.56 10.93
N ALA A 309 -4.13 -1.75 11.16
CA ALA A 309 -4.09 -0.30 10.91
C ALA A 309 -3.01 0.40 11.75
N LEU A 310 -2.94 0.09 13.05
CA LEU A 310 -1.91 0.63 13.94
C LEU A 310 -0.51 0.17 13.51
N GLY A 311 -0.36 -1.10 13.08
CA GLY A 311 0.89 -1.61 12.51
C GLY A 311 1.32 -0.83 11.28
N GLY A 312 0.39 -0.54 10.36
CA GLY A 312 0.64 0.28 9.19
C GLY A 312 1.11 1.70 9.53
N VAL A 313 0.48 2.34 10.52
CA VAL A 313 0.93 3.66 11.00
C VAL A 313 2.30 3.60 11.66
N TYR A 314 2.61 2.56 12.44
CA TYR A 314 3.97 2.40 12.99
C TYR A 314 5.01 2.19 11.89
N GLN A 315 4.68 1.47 10.81
CA GLN A 315 5.54 1.33 9.64
C GLN A 315 5.82 2.69 8.97
N MET A 316 4.78 3.52 8.76
CA MET A 316 4.91 4.87 8.21
C MET A 316 5.75 5.80 9.12
N ARG A 317 5.74 5.58 10.43
CA ARG A 317 6.55 6.32 11.39
C ARG A 317 8.01 5.85 11.47
N GLY A 318 8.39 4.83 10.70
CA GLY A 318 9.72 4.26 10.69
C GLY A 318 10.01 3.31 11.87
N TRP A 319 8.99 2.62 12.40
CA TRP A 319 9.11 1.67 13.49
C TRP A 319 8.74 0.24 13.07
N PRO A 320 9.52 -0.39 12.19
CA PRO A 320 9.18 -1.69 11.59
C PRO A 320 9.10 -2.84 12.63
N ARG A 321 9.83 -2.79 13.74
CA ARG A 321 9.73 -3.80 14.80
C ARG A 321 8.38 -3.71 15.51
N ARG A 322 7.95 -2.49 15.87
CA ARG A 322 6.63 -2.27 16.46
C ARG A 322 5.50 -2.60 15.49
N ALA A 323 5.67 -2.29 14.21
CA ALA A 323 4.73 -2.64 13.15
C ALA A 323 4.57 -4.16 13.05
N LEU A 324 5.69 -4.90 13.01
CA LEU A 324 5.70 -6.36 12.95
C LEU A 324 4.94 -6.99 14.12
N GLU A 325 5.15 -6.51 15.36
CA GLU A 325 4.40 -6.98 16.53
C GLU A 325 2.89 -6.83 16.37
N ARG A 326 2.41 -5.68 15.84
CA ARG A 326 0.99 -5.44 15.61
C ARG A 326 0.43 -6.33 14.50
N HIS A 327 1.16 -6.48 13.40
CA HIS A 327 0.73 -7.36 12.31
C HIS A 327 0.71 -8.84 12.73
N GLN A 328 1.65 -9.30 13.57
CA GLN A 328 1.64 -10.64 14.13
C GLN A 328 0.43 -10.87 15.05
N MET A 329 0.08 -9.89 15.90
CA MET A 329 -1.14 -9.93 16.71
C MET A 329 -2.38 -10.04 15.81
N ALA A 330 -2.49 -9.20 14.77
CA ALA A 330 -3.60 -9.23 13.84
C ALA A 330 -3.71 -10.59 13.12
N TYR A 331 -2.61 -11.12 12.64
CA TYR A 331 -2.56 -12.45 12.02
C TYR A 331 -2.99 -13.58 12.96
N THR A 332 -2.64 -13.49 14.24
CA THR A 332 -3.09 -14.48 15.25
C THR A 332 -4.59 -14.42 15.49
N LEU A 333 -5.19 -13.22 15.40
CA LEU A 333 -6.62 -13.01 15.58
C LEU A 333 -7.44 -13.47 14.37
N ASP A 334 -6.95 -13.22 13.16
CA ASP A 334 -7.53 -13.71 11.90
C ASP A 334 -6.44 -14.11 10.89
N PRO A 335 -6.06 -15.39 10.85
CA PRO A 335 -5.05 -15.89 9.91
C PRO A 335 -5.47 -15.82 8.42
N ARG A 336 -6.78 -15.62 8.14
CA ARG A 336 -7.31 -15.52 6.77
C ARG A 336 -7.25 -14.12 6.21
N ASP A 337 -7.05 -13.10 7.04
CA ASP A 337 -6.88 -11.74 6.55
C ASP A 337 -5.50 -11.59 5.87
N VAL A 338 -5.53 -11.12 4.62
CA VAL A 338 -4.33 -10.89 3.79
C VAL A 338 -3.56 -9.67 4.27
N SER A 339 -4.25 -8.65 4.81
CA SER A 339 -3.67 -7.35 5.13
C SER A 339 -2.56 -7.42 6.19
N PRO A 340 -2.73 -8.11 7.35
CA PRO A 340 -1.65 -8.24 8.32
C PRO A 340 -0.46 -9.04 7.77
N ARG A 341 -0.68 -9.99 6.87
CA ARG A 341 0.40 -10.77 6.23
C ARG A 341 1.24 -9.89 5.30
N ILE A 342 0.61 -9.00 4.52
CA ILE A 342 1.32 -7.98 3.73
C ILE A 342 2.10 -7.04 4.67
N GLY A 343 1.51 -6.59 5.76
CA GLY A 343 2.21 -5.76 6.75
C GLY A 343 3.41 -6.47 7.41
N MET A 344 3.29 -7.78 7.70
CA MET A 344 4.44 -8.59 8.16
C MET A 344 5.54 -8.67 7.08
N PHE A 345 5.16 -8.88 5.83
CA PHE A 345 6.09 -8.89 4.69
C PHE A 345 6.86 -7.57 4.58
N GLU A 346 6.15 -6.44 4.58
CA GLU A 346 6.76 -5.10 4.50
C GLU A 346 7.68 -4.82 5.70
N SER A 347 7.25 -5.21 6.91
CA SER A 347 8.06 -5.08 8.12
C SER A 347 9.34 -5.93 8.05
N HIS A 348 9.26 -7.16 7.52
CA HIS A 348 10.43 -8.01 7.35
C HIS A 348 11.42 -7.44 6.32
N ILE A 349 10.94 -6.85 5.21
CA ILE A 349 11.83 -6.15 4.25
C ILE A 349 12.53 -4.97 4.92
N ALA A 350 11.80 -4.14 5.66
CA ALA A 350 12.36 -3.00 6.38
C ALA A 350 13.40 -3.42 7.45
N LEU A 351 13.21 -4.60 8.04
CA LEU A 351 14.13 -5.22 8.97
C LEU A 351 15.24 -6.06 8.29
N GLN A 352 15.38 -5.98 6.97
CA GLN A 352 16.39 -6.74 6.20
C GLN A 352 16.27 -8.27 6.38
N ARG A 353 15.05 -8.78 6.57
CA ARG A 353 14.74 -10.18 6.76
C ARG A 353 14.01 -10.76 5.55
N ASP A 354 14.68 -10.69 4.39
CA ASP A 354 14.17 -11.26 3.13
C ASP A 354 13.86 -12.75 3.26
N ASP A 355 14.60 -13.47 4.10
CA ASP A 355 14.38 -14.87 4.45
C ASP A 355 12.98 -15.12 5.07
N ARG A 356 12.45 -14.13 5.78
CA ARG A 356 11.10 -14.18 6.39
C ARG A 356 10.03 -13.59 5.49
N ALA A 357 10.38 -12.61 4.67
CA ALA A 357 9.46 -11.99 3.71
C ALA A 357 9.09 -12.96 2.56
N ARG A 358 10.06 -13.71 2.02
CA ARG A 358 9.89 -14.63 0.88
C ARG A 358 8.74 -15.63 1.07
N PRO A 359 8.68 -16.43 2.17
CA PRO A 359 7.59 -17.41 2.31
C PRO A 359 6.20 -16.76 2.34
N ILE A 360 6.09 -15.55 2.90
CA ILE A 360 4.83 -14.81 2.93
C ILE A 360 4.45 -14.36 1.53
N HIS A 361 5.41 -13.81 0.78
CA HIS A 361 5.21 -13.40 -0.61
C HIS A 361 4.75 -14.56 -1.48
N ASP A 362 5.49 -15.69 -1.45
CA ASP A 362 5.24 -16.85 -2.33
C ASP A 362 3.86 -17.45 -2.04
N ASP A 363 3.47 -17.56 -0.77
CA ASP A 363 2.16 -18.08 -0.38
C ASP A 363 1.01 -17.14 -0.78
N LEU A 364 1.15 -15.83 -0.53
CA LEU A 364 0.12 -14.85 -0.90
C LEU A 364 -0.05 -14.74 -2.41
N LEU A 365 1.03 -14.76 -3.18
CA LEU A 365 0.96 -14.70 -4.63
C LEU A 365 0.32 -15.96 -5.22
N ALA A 366 0.60 -17.12 -4.65
CA ALA A 366 0.01 -18.38 -5.08
C ALA A 366 -1.51 -18.45 -4.81
N ARG A 367 -1.96 -17.94 -3.65
CA ARG A 367 -3.37 -18.00 -3.23
C ARG A 367 -4.23 -16.87 -3.78
N TYR A 368 -3.65 -15.67 -3.95
CA TYR A 368 -4.38 -14.44 -4.30
C TYR A 368 -3.74 -13.67 -5.46
N PRO A 369 -3.48 -14.32 -6.61
CA PRO A 369 -2.73 -13.71 -7.72
C PRO A 369 -3.39 -12.47 -8.32
N ASN A 370 -4.72 -12.35 -8.22
CA ASN A 370 -5.49 -11.25 -8.79
C ASN A 370 -5.75 -10.11 -7.78
N GLN A 371 -5.46 -10.31 -6.50
CA GLN A 371 -5.75 -9.30 -5.47
C GLN A 371 -4.81 -8.09 -5.62
N PRO A 372 -5.35 -6.84 -5.75
CA PRO A 372 -4.54 -5.65 -6.03
C PRO A 372 -3.43 -5.38 -5.02
N SER A 373 -3.68 -5.63 -3.72
CA SER A 373 -2.67 -5.48 -2.66
C SER A 373 -1.52 -6.48 -2.80
N VAL A 374 -1.82 -7.73 -3.18
CA VAL A 374 -0.82 -8.78 -3.43
C VAL A 374 -0.02 -8.46 -4.69
N GLN A 375 -0.65 -7.96 -5.74
CA GLN A 375 0.06 -7.52 -6.95
C GLN A 375 0.97 -6.31 -6.67
N ARG A 376 0.56 -5.37 -5.81
CA ARG A 376 1.46 -4.28 -5.36
C ARG A 376 2.65 -4.82 -4.57
N MET A 377 2.39 -5.73 -3.64
CA MET A 377 3.43 -6.42 -2.86
C MET A 377 4.44 -7.12 -3.78
N ASP A 378 3.96 -7.85 -4.81
CA ASP A 378 4.82 -8.54 -5.78
C ASP A 378 5.67 -7.57 -6.62
N ARG A 379 5.09 -6.45 -7.09
CA ARG A 379 5.88 -5.41 -7.79
C ARG A 379 6.96 -4.81 -6.89
N ALA A 380 6.62 -4.51 -5.63
CA ALA A 380 7.59 -4.00 -4.66
C ALA A 380 8.70 -5.04 -4.36
N TRP A 381 8.34 -6.32 -4.25
CA TRP A 381 9.28 -7.42 -4.06
C TRP A 381 10.26 -7.56 -5.22
N ARG A 382 9.76 -7.53 -6.46
CA ARG A 382 10.61 -7.58 -7.65
C ARG A 382 11.57 -6.39 -7.73
N ALA A 383 11.06 -5.18 -7.52
CA ALA A 383 11.90 -3.98 -7.48
C ALA A 383 12.95 -4.01 -6.35
N HIS A 384 12.57 -4.55 -5.17
CA HIS A 384 13.49 -4.71 -4.05
C HIS A 384 14.58 -5.74 -4.35
N ARG A 385 14.25 -6.86 -4.96
CA ARG A 385 15.17 -7.98 -5.16
C ARG A 385 15.92 -7.96 -6.49
N GLY A 386 15.40 -7.28 -7.50
CA GLY A 386 15.93 -7.26 -8.84
C GLY A 386 17.25 -6.49 -8.97
N TRP A 387 17.68 -6.29 -10.20
CA TRP A 387 18.80 -5.42 -10.53
C TRP A 387 18.51 -3.98 -10.12
N GLN A 388 19.56 -3.29 -9.67
CA GLN A 388 19.47 -1.86 -9.37
C GLN A 388 20.54 -1.12 -10.15
N LEU A 389 20.13 -0.04 -10.80
CA LEU A 389 21.00 0.89 -11.50
C LEU A 389 20.85 2.26 -10.86
N GLU A 390 21.96 2.86 -10.47
CA GLU A 390 22.02 4.24 -9.98
C GLU A 390 22.97 5.03 -10.86
N ALA A 391 22.55 6.19 -11.31
CA ALA A 391 23.38 7.13 -12.05
C ALA A 391 23.21 8.52 -11.45
N ASN A 392 24.31 9.16 -11.10
CA ASN A 392 24.35 10.51 -10.57
C ASN A 392 25.34 11.35 -11.37
N ALA A 393 24.98 12.58 -11.66
CA ALA A 393 25.81 13.55 -12.32
C ALA A 393 25.67 14.91 -11.64
N GLU A 394 26.78 15.56 -11.35
CA GLU A 394 26.84 16.91 -10.86
C GLU A 394 27.90 17.69 -11.67
N VAL A 395 27.59 18.88 -12.08
CA VAL A 395 28.54 19.77 -12.72
C VAL A 395 28.43 21.16 -12.08
N GLY A 396 29.56 21.76 -11.79
CA GLY A 396 29.62 23.03 -11.09
C GLY A 396 30.57 24.00 -11.75
N ARG A 397 30.33 25.26 -11.45
CA ARG A 397 31.22 26.37 -11.83
C ARG A 397 31.37 27.33 -10.66
N SER A 398 32.63 27.59 -10.34
CA SER A 398 33.05 28.54 -9.33
C SER A 398 33.61 29.82 -9.96
N SER A 399 33.40 30.94 -9.32
CA SER A 399 33.98 32.23 -9.72
C SER A 399 34.28 33.12 -8.52
N GLY A 400 35.43 33.81 -8.54
CA GLY A 400 35.81 34.78 -7.52
C GLY A 400 36.76 34.26 -6.41
N GLY A 401 37.07 32.98 -6.35
CA GLY A 401 37.81 32.35 -5.23
C GLY A 401 39.31 32.40 -5.25
N GLY A 402 39.94 33.19 -6.10
CA GLY A 402 41.38 33.43 -6.05
C GLY A 402 42.31 32.20 -6.11
N GLY A 403 41.80 31.01 -6.44
CA GLY A 403 42.60 29.77 -6.55
C GLY A 403 42.62 28.89 -5.29
N ALA A 404 42.02 29.33 -4.19
CA ALA A 404 41.97 28.56 -2.93
C ALA A 404 40.85 27.48 -2.95
N SER A 405 39.95 27.51 -3.95
CA SER A 405 38.81 26.62 -4.02
C SER A 405 39.19 25.15 -4.11
N PRO A 406 38.71 24.28 -3.20
CA PRO A 406 38.89 22.86 -3.32
C PRO A 406 38.09 22.23 -4.51
N LEU A 407 37.11 22.98 -5.06
CA LEU A 407 36.31 22.59 -6.22
C LEU A 407 36.87 23.11 -7.55
N GLY A 408 37.88 24.00 -7.52
CA GLY A 408 38.43 24.64 -8.72
C GLY A 408 37.45 25.61 -9.37
N ASN A 409 37.68 25.95 -10.64
CA ASN A 409 36.83 26.85 -11.42
C ASN A 409 35.62 26.10 -12.03
N ASP A 410 35.85 24.92 -12.55
CA ASP A 410 34.83 24.03 -13.07
C ASP A 410 35.02 22.64 -12.40
N ASP A 411 33.96 22.10 -11.90
CA ASP A 411 33.94 20.78 -11.27
C ASP A 411 32.85 19.88 -11.88
N GLY A 412 33.07 18.57 -11.83
CA GLY A 412 32.10 17.57 -12.25
C GLY A 412 32.29 16.24 -11.57
N SER A 413 31.20 15.61 -11.20
CA SER A 413 31.17 14.28 -10.60
C SER A 413 30.11 13.44 -11.34
N TYR A 414 30.51 12.25 -11.79
CA TYR A 414 29.64 11.34 -12.52
C TYR A 414 29.85 9.93 -11.97
N ARG A 415 28.79 9.34 -11.46
CA ARG A 415 28.83 7.97 -10.93
C ARG A 415 27.72 7.14 -11.54
N VAL A 416 28.06 5.96 -12.02
CA VAL A 416 27.11 4.93 -12.46
C VAL A 416 27.44 3.65 -11.70
N GLN A 417 26.44 3.10 -11.04
CA GLN A 417 26.55 1.87 -10.24
C GLN A 417 25.48 0.88 -10.66
N ALA A 418 25.85 -0.35 -10.89
CA ALA A 418 24.96 -1.48 -11.08
C ALA A 418 25.11 -2.44 -9.88
N SER A 419 23.99 -2.87 -9.33
CA SER A 419 23.94 -3.85 -8.23
C SER A 419 23.13 -5.07 -8.66
N SER A 420 23.65 -6.26 -8.37
CA SER A 420 22.99 -7.53 -8.70
C SER A 420 21.65 -7.70 -7.99
N PRO A 421 20.82 -8.65 -8.40
CA PRO A 421 19.75 -9.17 -7.55
C PRO A 421 20.27 -9.62 -6.18
N ILE A 422 19.38 -9.63 -5.18
CA ILE A 422 19.74 -10.10 -3.84
C ILE A 422 20.01 -11.61 -3.87
N LEU A 423 21.21 -11.99 -3.52
CA LEU A 423 21.69 -13.37 -3.47
C LEU A 423 21.60 -13.88 -2.01
N ALA A 424 21.10 -15.12 -1.86
CA ALA A 424 20.94 -15.80 -0.55
C ALA A 424 20.25 -14.89 0.51
N ASP A 425 19.31 -14.04 0.08
CA ASP A 425 18.53 -13.13 0.93
C ASP A 425 19.30 -12.08 1.72
N ARG A 426 20.58 -11.83 1.38
CA ARG A 426 21.44 -10.92 2.16
C ARG A 426 22.58 -10.27 1.40
N TRP A 427 22.98 -10.75 0.24
CA TRP A 427 24.14 -10.26 -0.48
C TRP A 427 23.76 -9.56 -1.78
N ARG A 428 24.48 -8.51 -2.14
CA ARG A 428 24.52 -7.95 -3.49
C ARG A 428 25.94 -7.80 -3.95
N VAL A 429 26.21 -8.13 -5.18
CA VAL A 429 27.45 -7.74 -5.86
C VAL A 429 27.20 -6.42 -6.55
N LEU A 430 28.13 -5.49 -6.48
CA LEU A 430 28.05 -4.20 -7.14
C LEU A 430 29.30 -3.94 -8.00
N ALA A 431 29.09 -3.15 -9.05
CA ALA A 431 30.16 -2.58 -9.85
C ALA A 431 29.80 -1.13 -10.16
N PHE A 432 30.79 -0.26 -10.18
CA PHE A 432 30.58 1.15 -10.50
C PHE A 432 31.74 1.75 -11.28
N ALA A 433 31.45 2.83 -11.98
CA ALA A 433 32.40 3.77 -12.52
C ALA A 433 32.11 5.16 -11.91
N ASP A 434 33.12 5.79 -11.37
CA ASP A 434 33.08 7.13 -10.79
C ASP A 434 34.09 8.00 -11.57
N ARG A 435 33.67 9.13 -12.07
CA ARG A 435 34.52 10.11 -12.73
C ARG A 435 34.41 11.43 -12.00
N ARG A 436 35.54 12.02 -11.67
CA ARG A 436 35.60 13.41 -11.19
C ARG A 436 36.41 14.26 -12.17
N SER A 437 35.96 15.48 -12.38
CA SER A 437 36.62 16.44 -13.24
C SER A 437 36.76 17.74 -12.45
N VAL A 438 37.97 18.24 -12.30
CA VAL A 438 38.21 19.50 -11.61
C VAL A 438 39.21 20.30 -12.41
N ASP A 439 38.92 21.60 -12.62
CA ASP A 439 39.75 22.54 -13.33
C ASP A 439 40.31 23.55 -12.30
N PHE A 440 41.54 23.30 -11.86
CA PHE A 440 42.31 24.27 -11.07
C PHE A 440 43.00 25.26 -11.98
N GLN A 441 43.37 26.44 -11.47
CA GLN A 441 43.96 27.53 -12.29
C GLN A 441 45.10 27.10 -13.21
N ASN A 442 45.88 26.10 -12.80
CA ASN A 442 47.10 25.69 -13.51
C ASN A 442 47.01 24.26 -14.08
N GLN A 443 46.00 23.50 -13.72
CA GLN A 443 45.90 22.09 -14.08
C GLN A 443 44.47 21.57 -14.02
N ARG A 444 44.08 20.86 -15.08
CA ARG A 444 42.83 20.10 -15.12
C ARG A 444 43.09 18.63 -14.90
N ILE A 445 42.33 17.98 -13.99
CA ILE A 445 42.40 16.52 -13.79
C ILE A 445 41.03 15.90 -14.02
N ASN A 446 41.00 14.68 -14.51
CA ASN A 446 39.78 13.93 -14.82
C ASN A 446 39.94 12.44 -14.42
N PRO A 447 40.25 12.13 -13.17
CA PRO A 447 40.42 10.74 -12.76
C PRO A 447 39.10 9.97 -12.86
N TRP A 448 39.25 8.69 -13.17
CA TRP A 448 38.20 7.69 -13.09
C TRP A 448 38.56 6.66 -12.03
N TRP A 449 37.57 6.17 -11.35
CA TRP A 449 37.67 4.98 -10.51
C TRP A 449 36.70 3.93 -11.03
N PHE A 450 37.20 2.72 -11.22
CA PHE A 450 36.40 1.56 -11.50
C PHE A 450 36.37 0.70 -10.24
N GLY A 451 35.19 0.42 -9.72
CA GLY A 451 35.03 -0.31 -8.48
C GLY A 451 34.12 -1.50 -8.62
N ALA A 452 34.41 -2.53 -7.81
CA ALA A 452 33.54 -3.68 -7.63
C ALA A 452 33.53 -4.08 -6.15
N GLY A 453 32.42 -4.63 -5.69
CA GLY A 453 32.30 -4.96 -4.29
C GLY A 453 31.09 -5.80 -3.96
N VAL A 454 30.89 -5.98 -2.68
CA VAL A 454 29.75 -6.71 -2.12
C VAL A 454 29.10 -5.92 -1.00
N ASN A 455 27.78 -5.90 -0.98
CA ASN A 455 26.99 -5.42 0.13
C ASN A 455 26.35 -6.61 0.84
N TYR A 456 26.37 -6.58 2.16
CA TYR A 456 25.71 -7.51 3.06
C TYR A 456 24.62 -6.79 3.84
N ARG A 457 23.44 -7.39 3.94
CA ARG A 457 22.34 -6.86 4.75
C ARG A 457 21.55 -8.02 5.34
N PHE A 458 21.50 -8.08 6.66
CA PHE A 458 20.72 -9.09 7.35
C PHE A 458 20.41 -8.68 8.79
N ASP A 459 19.12 -8.56 9.11
CA ASP A 459 18.60 -8.15 10.41
C ASP A 459 19.21 -6.80 10.88
N GLN A 460 19.99 -6.83 11.92
CA GLN A 460 20.61 -5.63 12.49
C GLN A 460 21.93 -5.24 11.82
N LEU A 461 22.52 -6.14 11.07
CA LEU A 461 23.85 -5.95 10.49
C LEU A 461 23.76 -5.58 9.03
N ASP A 462 24.43 -4.50 8.66
CA ASP A 462 24.77 -4.17 7.27
C ASP A 462 26.28 -3.99 7.12
N GLY A 463 26.78 -4.23 5.91
CA GLY A 463 28.18 -4.08 5.62
C GLY A 463 28.46 -3.92 4.13
N GLU A 464 29.62 -3.35 3.84
CA GLU A 464 30.11 -3.14 2.49
C GLU A 464 31.59 -3.45 2.41
N LEU A 465 32.04 -4.07 1.34
CA LEU A 465 33.43 -4.21 0.98
C LEU A 465 33.58 -3.92 -0.51
N VAL A 466 34.41 -2.90 -0.84
CA VAL A 466 34.60 -2.42 -2.21
C VAL A 466 36.08 -2.26 -2.49
N ALA A 467 36.51 -2.81 -3.61
CA ALA A 467 37.80 -2.49 -4.21
C ALA A 467 37.60 -1.51 -5.35
N LEU A 468 38.44 -0.50 -5.47
CA LEU A 468 38.36 0.54 -6.50
C LEU A 468 39.76 0.83 -7.07
N HIS A 469 39.82 0.99 -8.37
CA HIS A 469 41.08 1.22 -9.09
C HIS A 469 41.01 2.54 -9.86
N PRO A 470 41.91 3.48 -9.56
CA PRO A 470 42.02 4.72 -10.34
C PRO A 470 42.64 4.44 -11.72
N ASN A 471 42.32 5.27 -12.70
CA ASN A 471 42.90 5.19 -14.05
C ASN A 471 44.14 6.12 -14.24
N ASP A 472 44.50 6.83 -13.19
CA ASP A 472 45.68 7.70 -13.19
C ASP A 472 46.82 7.06 -12.40
N ASP A 473 48.02 7.63 -12.47
CA ASP A 473 49.20 7.14 -11.78
C ASP A 473 49.30 7.59 -10.30
N VAL A 474 48.20 8.16 -9.75
CA VAL A 474 48.15 8.67 -8.39
C VAL A 474 47.49 7.62 -7.48
N GLY A 475 48.36 6.93 -6.72
CA GLY A 475 47.96 5.90 -5.80
C GLY A 475 47.62 4.55 -6.45
N ASP A 476 47.58 3.53 -5.62
CA ASP A 476 47.27 2.16 -5.99
C ASP A 476 45.76 1.87 -5.90
N THR A 477 45.42 0.60 -6.08
CA THR A 477 44.04 0.12 -5.83
C THR A 477 43.61 0.44 -4.40
N GLY A 478 42.50 1.17 -4.29
CA GLY A 478 41.86 1.50 -3.03
C GLY A 478 40.98 0.35 -2.51
N LEU A 479 40.78 0.31 -1.21
CA LEU A 479 39.88 -0.62 -0.56
C LEU A 479 39.01 0.14 0.46
N ARG A 480 37.68 -0.02 0.38
CA ARG A 480 36.72 0.53 1.35
C ARG A 480 36.00 -0.60 2.05
N ALA A 481 35.89 -0.53 3.35
CA ALA A 481 35.10 -1.42 4.18
C ALA A 481 34.18 -0.60 5.09
N GLY A 482 32.93 -1.02 5.22
CA GLY A 482 31.96 -0.42 6.12
C GLY A 482 31.19 -1.49 6.89
N LEU A 483 30.82 -1.20 8.13
CA LEU A 483 29.95 -2.03 8.97
C LEU A 483 28.92 -1.11 9.66
N GLY A 484 27.67 -1.53 9.68
CA GLY A 484 26.57 -0.85 10.37
C GLY A 484 25.82 -1.80 11.29
N TRP A 485 25.28 -1.25 12.37
CA TRP A 485 24.48 -1.98 13.34
C TRP A 485 23.23 -1.19 13.72
N GLN A 486 22.06 -1.75 13.47
CA GLN A 486 20.76 -1.21 13.83
C GLN A 486 20.33 -1.75 15.20
N PHE A 487 20.49 -1.00 16.28
CA PHE A 487 20.14 -1.45 17.64
C PHE A 487 18.64 -1.68 17.82
N ASN A 488 17.84 -0.76 17.31
CA ASN A 488 16.38 -0.78 17.35
C ASN A 488 15.82 0.09 16.22
N ASP A 489 14.53 0.37 16.22
CA ASP A 489 13.90 1.19 15.17
C ASP A 489 14.48 2.62 15.06
N GLN A 490 15.20 3.09 16.08
CA GLN A 490 15.63 4.48 16.19
C GLN A 490 17.14 4.69 16.03
N TRP A 491 17.98 3.76 16.50
CA TRP A 491 19.41 3.94 16.59
C TRP A 491 20.18 3.04 15.61
N HIS A 492 21.00 3.69 14.77
CA HIS A 492 21.95 3.02 13.89
C HIS A 492 23.35 3.60 14.14
N ILE A 493 24.35 2.74 14.21
CA ILE A 493 25.78 3.11 14.30
C ILE A 493 26.51 2.44 13.15
N GLY A 494 27.35 3.22 12.45
CA GLY A 494 28.21 2.74 11.37
C GLY A 494 29.65 3.15 11.57
N ALA A 495 30.57 2.28 11.18
CA ALA A 495 32.01 2.55 11.09
C ALA A 495 32.49 2.21 9.69
N SER A 496 33.39 3.01 9.14
CA SER A 496 34.02 2.73 7.85
C SER A 496 35.51 3.05 7.88
N ALA A 497 36.27 2.36 7.02
CA ALA A 497 37.67 2.64 6.76
C ALA A 497 37.93 2.51 5.26
N ALA A 498 38.78 3.37 4.73
CA ALA A 498 39.22 3.29 3.35
C ALA A 498 40.71 3.51 3.25
N ARG A 499 41.34 2.73 2.40
CA ARG A 499 42.71 2.92 1.96
C ARG A 499 42.71 3.52 0.56
N ASN A 500 43.54 4.51 0.29
CA ASN A 500 43.55 5.28 -0.94
C ASN A 500 42.13 5.76 -1.30
N ASP A 501 41.57 6.55 -0.36
CA ASP A 501 40.16 6.95 -0.43
C ASP A 501 39.90 7.90 -1.60
N ALA A 502 38.99 7.53 -2.49
CA ALA A 502 38.58 8.38 -3.61
C ALA A 502 37.90 9.70 -3.17
N ASP A 503 37.38 9.75 -1.92
CA ASP A 503 36.76 10.94 -1.34
C ASP A 503 37.76 11.93 -0.70
N ALA A 504 39.05 11.61 -0.76
CA ALA A 504 40.12 12.55 -0.39
C ALA A 504 40.17 13.77 -1.31
N SER A 505 40.85 14.83 -0.86
CA SER A 505 40.96 16.11 -1.60
C SER A 505 41.48 15.93 -3.02
N MET A 506 40.72 16.44 -4.01
CA MET A 506 41.15 16.47 -5.40
C MET A 506 42.37 17.38 -5.62
N GLN A 507 42.56 18.43 -4.80
CA GLN A 507 43.74 19.27 -4.83
C GLN A 507 44.98 18.48 -4.36
N ALA A 508 44.85 17.65 -3.31
CA ALA A 508 45.94 16.75 -2.86
C ALA A 508 46.32 15.78 -4.00
N ARG A 509 45.33 15.22 -4.69
CA ARG A 509 45.55 14.30 -5.81
C ARG A 509 46.30 14.96 -6.98
N VAL A 510 46.06 16.24 -7.29
CA VAL A 510 46.84 17.01 -8.28
C VAL A 510 48.33 16.98 -7.92
N SER A 511 48.65 17.02 -6.64
CA SER A 511 50.04 16.99 -6.14
C SER A 511 50.59 15.56 -5.95
N GLY A 512 49.85 14.53 -6.41
CA GLY A 512 50.25 13.14 -6.26
C GLY A 512 50.04 12.59 -4.87
N ILE A 513 49.26 13.27 -3.99
CA ILE A 513 49.06 12.93 -2.59
C ILE A 513 47.73 12.15 -2.48
N THR A 514 47.80 10.99 -1.79
CA THR A 514 46.62 10.16 -1.47
C THR A 514 46.32 10.22 0.02
N ALA A 515 45.15 9.68 0.41
CA ALA A 515 44.78 9.60 1.80
C ALA A 515 44.06 8.29 2.15
N ASP A 516 44.28 7.81 3.35
CA ASP A 516 43.46 6.80 4.01
C ASP A 516 42.45 7.47 4.92
N SER A 517 41.26 6.87 5.11
CA SER A 517 40.24 7.45 5.98
C SER A 517 39.67 6.41 6.96
N VAL A 518 39.24 6.90 8.11
CA VAL A 518 38.36 6.19 9.05
C VAL A 518 37.22 7.12 9.48
N ALA A 519 36.04 6.54 9.62
CA ALA A 519 34.88 7.31 10.06
C ALA A 519 33.99 6.47 10.98
N LEU A 520 33.34 7.18 11.92
CA LEU A 520 32.32 6.65 12.81
C LEU A 520 31.11 7.57 12.72
N ALA A 521 29.91 7.02 12.54
CA ALA A 521 28.68 7.79 12.49
C ALA A 521 27.57 7.10 13.29
N THR A 522 26.73 7.89 13.92
CA THR A 522 25.49 7.42 14.53
C THR A 522 24.32 8.23 14.02
N THR A 523 23.20 7.56 13.76
CA THR A 523 21.94 8.18 13.37
C THR A 523 20.87 7.82 14.38
N TYR A 524 20.20 8.83 14.92
CA TYR A 524 19.01 8.70 15.73
C TYR A 524 17.81 9.18 14.93
N THR A 525 16.91 8.27 14.58
CA THR A 525 15.65 8.57 13.87
C THR A 525 14.50 8.33 14.84
N ARG A 526 13.99 9.39 15.47
CA ARG A 526 12.86 9.28 16.40
C ARG A 526 11.63 8.74 15.70
N ASN A 527 11.34 9.28 14.54
CA ASN A 527 10.25 8.95 13.64
C ASN A 527 10.43 9.71 12.30
N GLU A 528 9.42 9.73 11.44
CA GLU A 528 9.36 10.45 10.16
C GLU A 528 9.60 11.97 10.25
N ARG A 529 9.55 12.53 11.46
CA ARG A 529 9.65 13.97 11.67
C ARG A 529 11.01 14.44 12.20
N THR A 530 11.76 13.55 12.84
CA THR A 530 12.99 13.96 13.55
C THR A 530 14.09 12.97 13.26
N GLN A 531 15.18 13.46 12.70
CA GLN A 531 16.41 12.72 12.51
C GLN A 531 17.60 13.52 13.02
N TRP A 532 18.51 12.88 13.72
CA TRP A 532 19.75 13.47 14.19
C TRP A 532 20.90 12.57 13.81
N ARG A 533 21.97 13.15 13.24
CA ARG A 533 23.21 12.45 12.86
C ARG A 533 24.40 13.08 13.56
N ILE A 534 25.34 12.25 14.01
CA ILE A 534 26.61 12.66 14.56
C ILE A 534 27.68 11.83 13.86
N GLY A 535 28.75 12.46 13.42
CA GLY A 535 29.85 11.79 12.73
C GLY A 535 31.20 12.33 13.20
N ALA A 536 32.21 11.45 13.17
CA ALA A 536 33.60 11.80 13.32
C ALA A 536 34.42 11.10 12.26
N SER A 537 35.38 11.78 11.66
CA SER A 537 36.26 11.19 10.62
C SER A 537 37.68 11.69 10.76
N GLN A 538 38.61 10.88 10.31
CA GLN A 538 40.02 11.23 10.18
C GLN A 538 40.48 10.82 8.78
N TYR A 539 41.15 11.74 8.11
CA TYR A 539 41.96 11.48 6.92
C TYR A 539 43.43 11.52 7.28
N ARG A 540 44.19 10.59 6.76
CA ARG A 540 45.68 10.50 6.90
C ARG A 540 46.25 10.54 5.51
N TYR A 541 46.88 11.67 5.20
CA TYR A 541 47.56 11.89 3.90
C TYR A 541 48.97 11.29 3.93
N ASP A 542 49.44 10.88 2.78
CA ASP A 542 50.80 10.28 2.65
C ASP A 542 51.95 11.30 2.75
N ASP A 543 51.64 12.62 2.68
CA ASP A 543 52.56 13.72 3.04
C ASP A 543 52.71 13.91 4.55
N GLY A 544 52.04 13.09 5.38
CA GLY A 544 52.12 13.15 6.84
C GLY A 544 51.03 14.00 7.49
N ASN A 545 50.20 14.73 6.72
CA ASN A 545 49.12 15.50 7.29
C ASN A 545 47.97 14.60 7.79
N HIS A 546 47.34 15.02 8.89
CA HIS A 546 46.14 14.42 9.42
C HIS A 546 45.05 15.47 9.50
N ARG A 547 43.85 15.14 9.01
CA ARG A 547 42.66 16.00 9.16
C ARG A 547 41.59 15.26 9.94
N ASP A 548 41.31 15.76 11.15
CA ASP A 548 40.24 15.26 12.01
C ASP A 548 38.99 16.15 11.83
N ALA A 549 37.83 15.54 11.74
CA ALA A 549 36.54 16.28 11.66
C ALA A 549 35.47 15.65 12.53
N ILE A 550 34.62 16.51 13.07
CA ILE A 550 33.40 16.12 13.76
C ILE A 550 32.23 16.91 13.15
N SER A 551 31.09 16.25 12.98
CA SER A 551 29.88 16.87 12.46
C SER A 551 28.65 16.40 13.21
N THR A 552 27.64 17.25 13.26
CA THR A 552 26.29 16.87 13.69
C THR A 552 25.27 17.59 12.85
N SER A 553 24.17 16.93 12.54
CA SER A 553 23.05 17.54 11.83
C SER A 553 21.73 17.07 12.40
N VAL A 554 20.74 17.96 12.38
CA VAL A 554 19.38 17.70 12.79
C VAL A 554 18.43 18.10 11.68
N GLU A 555 17.45 17.25 11.43
CA GLU A 555 16.32 17.52 10.56
C GLU A 555 15.03 17.36 11.38
N GLN A 556 14.21 18.43 11.38
CA GLN A 556 12.96 18.46 12.13
C GLN A 556 11.80 18.90 11.23
N ARG A 557 10.81 18.03 11.04
CA ARG A 557 9.54 18.38 10.37
C ARG A 557 8.79 19.42 11.19
N LEU A 558 8.63 20.61 10.61
CA LEU A 558 7.93 21.74 11.21
C LEU A 558 6.46 21.76 10.80
N LEU A 559 6.19 21.48 9.51
CA LEU A 559 4.84 21.43 8.94
C LEU A 559 4.67 20.14 8.12
N SER A 560 3.53 19.49 8.30
CA SER A 560 3.14 18.31 7.54
C SER A 560 1.70 18.48 7.07
N ARG A 561 1.50 18.54 5.76
CA ARG A 561 0.18 18.58 5.09
C ARG A 561 0.17 17.56 3.95
N PRO A 562 -0.98 17.20 3.39
CA PRO A 562 -1.07 16.17 2.35
C PRO A 562 -0.05 16.32 1.22
N THR A 563 0.11 17.55 0.69
CA THR A 563 0.98 17.84 -0.46
C THR A 563 2.16 18.73 -0.13
N LEU A 564 2.29 19.21 1.13
CA LEU A 564 3.32 20.18 1.53
C LEU A 564 3.98 19.76 2.84
N GLN A 565 5.29 19.65 2.81
CA GLN A 565 6.12 19.40 3.99
C GLN A 565 7.17 20.51 4.12
N VAL A 566 7.42 20.94 5.35
CA VAL A 566 8.47 21.93 5.67
C VAL A 566 9.33 21.36 6.78
N ASP A 567 10.63 21.25 6.52
CA ASP A 567 11.63 20.77 7.47
C ASP A 567 12.57 21.93 7.87
N GLY A 568 12.85 22.03 9.15
CA GLY A 568 13.94 22.83 9.69
C GLY A 568 15.21 21.99 9.69
N LEU A 569 16.30 22.57 9.22
CA LEU A 569 17.62 21.96 9.13
C LEU A 569 18.60 22.70 10.03
N GLY A 570 19.48 21.97 10.70
CA GLY A 570 20.57 22.54 11.47
C GLY A 570 21.80 21.66 11.36
N SER A 571 22.98 22.25 11.22
CA SER A 571 24.23 21.50 11.25
C SER A 571 25.35 22.24 11.94
N LEU A 572 26.26 21.47 12.54
CA LEU A 572 27.51 21.94 13.11
C LEU A 572 28.65 21.10 12.53
N TYR A 573 29.73 21.74 12.21
CA TYR A 573 30.94 21.07 11.75
C TYR A 573 32.16 21.73 12.39
N ALA A 574 33.17 20.94 12.71
CA ALA A 574 34.48 21.43 13.12
C ALA A 574 35.53 20.49 12.62
N SER A 575 36.70 21.03 12.16
CA SER A 575 37.83 20.23 11.80
C SER A 575 39.17 20.87 12.19
N ARG A 576 40.22 20.07 12.12
CA ARG A 576 41.58 20.52 12.28
C ARG A 576 42.54 19.74 11.37
N GLY A 577 43.49 20.44 10.77
CA GLY A 577 44.62 19.90 10.07
C GLY A 577 45.87 19.87 10.98
N SER A 578 46.79 18.95 10.80
CA SER A 578 48.04 18.86 11.58
C SER A 578 49.21 19.64 10.94
N HIS A 579 49.13 19.94 9.64
CA HIS A 579 50.15 20.65 8.90
C HIS A 579 49.49 21.84 8.14
N ASP A 580 50.13 23.01 8.19
CA ASP A 580 49.64 24.21 7.56
C ASP A 580 50.21 24.45 6.16
N ASP A 581 51.40 23.88 5.86
CA ASP A 581 52.14 24.02 4.61
C ASP A 581 51.91 22.78 3.71
N VAL A 582 50.72 22.66 3.15
CA VAL A 582 50.36 21.58 2.23
C VAL A 582 49.78 22.19 0.94
N PRO A 583 49.91 21.50 -0.23
CA PRO A 583 49.51 22.04 -1.51
C PRO A 583 47.99 21.93 -1.78
N TYR A 584 47.18 21.77 -0.78
CA TYR A 584 45.74 21.66 -0.87
C TYR A 584 45.03 22.40 0.28
N PHE A 585 43.78 22.73 0.13
CA PHE A 585 42.98 23.39 1.16
C PHE A 585 42.90 22.53 2.42
N ASN A 586 43.58 23.00 3.48
CA ASN A 586 43.70 22.31 4.75
C ASN A 586 43.86 23.31 5.91
N PRO A 587 42.78 24.00 6.31
CA PRO A 587 42.82 24.89 7.45
C PRO A 587 43.38 24.18 8.73
N SER A 588 44.24 24.86 9.48
CA SER A 588 44.68 24.41 10.78
C SER A 588 43.48 24.17 11.70
N ARG A 589 42.48 25.04 11.66
CA ARG A 589 41.15 24.86 12.30
C ARG A 589 40.06 25.56 11.50
N ASP A 590 38.94 24.87 11.36
CA ASP A 590 37.74 25.48 10.83
C ASP A 590 36.48 24.94 11.50
N ARG A 591 35.41 25.72 11.44
CA ARG A 591 34.10 25.34 11.96
C ARG A 591 32.98 26.03 11.20
N SER A 592 31.83 25.39 11.14
CA SER A 592 30.61 25.99 10.63
C SER A 592 29.40 25.70 11.49
N VAL A 593 28.48 26.65 11.49
CA VAL A 593 27.12 26.50 12.04
C VAL A 593 26.18 26.90 10.92
N GLU A 594 25.27 26.01 10.54
CA GLU A 594 24.32 26.26 9.46
C GLU A 594 22.88 25.99 9.92
N ILE A 595 21.96 26.85 9.50
CA ILE A 595 20.53 26.68 9.65
C ILE A 595 19.84 26.81 8.30
N GLY A 596 18.77 26.07 8.10
CA GLY A 596 18.04 26.08 6.83
C GLY A 596 16.59 25.65 6.95
N LEU A 597 15.89 25.84 5.86
CA LEU A 597 14.53 25.35 5.64
C LEU A 597 14.47 24.58 4.34
N ARG A 598 13.82 23.44 4.37
CA ARG A 598 13.48 22.66 3.18
C ARG A 598 11.99 22.61 3.01
N ILE A 599 11.49 23.04 1.86
CA ILE A 599 10.10 22.99 1.44
C ILE A 599 9.98 21.93 0.36
N ASP A 600 9.21 20.90 0.63
CA ASP A 600 8.92 19.78 -0.31
C ASP A 600 7.42 19.84 -0.63
N GLN A 601 7.09 20.06 -1.90
CA GLN A 601 5.71 20.14 -2.35
C GLN A 601 5.46 19.14 -3.48
N GLN A 602 4.47 18.26 -3.27
CA GLN A 602 3.95 17.37 -4.29
C GLN A 602 2.99 18.15 -5.17
N LEU A 603 3.30 18.22 -6.47
CA LEU A 603 2.50 18.94 -7.45
C LEU A 603 1.51 18.02 -8.17
N TRP A 604 1.84 16.75 -8.27
CA TRP A 604 1.00 15.74 -8.90
C TRP A 604 1.28 14.35 -8.33
N ARG A 605 0.23 13.55 -8.15
CA ARG A 605 0.32 12.15 -7.79
C ARG A 605 -0.75 11.35 -8.55
N HIS A 606 -0.41 10.14 -8.93
CA HIS A 606 -1.34 9.13 -9.37
C HIS A 606 -0.83 7.76 -8.88
N TYR A 607 -1.35 7.31 -7.75
CA TYR A 607 -0.91 6.11 -7.02
C TYR A 607 0.61 6.12 -6.73
N GLU A 608 1.37 5.20 -7.36
CA GLU A 608 2.82 5.06 -7.16
C GLU A 608 3.63 6.11 -7.94
N LYS A 609 3.01 6.87 -8.83
CA LYS A 609 3.67 7.90 -9.63
C LYS A 609 3.44 9.27 -9.01
N HIS A 610 4.49 10.05 -8.91
CA HIS A 610 4.35 11.43 -8.46
C HIS A 610 5.39 12.35 -9.07
N PHE A 611 5.07 13.63 -9.06
CA PHE A 611 6.00 14.71 -9.32
C PHE A 611 5.99 15.67 -8.14
N ARG A 612 7.18 15.96 -7.63
CA ARG A 612 7.37 16.95 -6.56
C ARG A 612 8.52 17.87 -6.88
N HIS A 613 8.49 19.05 -6.26
CA HIS A 613 9.62 19.94 -6.23
C HIS A 613 10.07 20.22 -4.79
N ARG A 614 11.34 20.52 -4.64
CA ARG A 614 11.97 20.78 -3.35
C ARG A 614 12.80 22.04 -3.42
N LEU A 615 12.56 22.97 -2.53
CA LEU A 615 13.37 24.15 -2.32
C LEU A 615 14.05 24.05 -0.97
N THR A 616 15.40 24.11 -0.96
CA THR A 616 16.19 24.23 0.26
C THR A 616 16.89 25.57 0.28
N VAL A 617 16.74 26.30 1.38
CA VAL A 617 17.43 27.58 1.61
C VAL A 617 18.16 27.48 2.94
N SER A 618 19.44 27.81 2.96
CA SER A 618 20.22 27.81 4.19
C SER A 618 21.20 28.98 4.26
N VAL A 619 21.63 29.24 5.47
CA VAL A 619 22.69 30.19 5.77
C VAL A 619 23.57 29.62 6.88
N GLY A 620 24.89 29.62 6.65
CA GLY A 620 25.88 29.20 7.63
C GLY A 620 26.81 30.36 8.01
N ASP A 621 27.34 30.32 9.22
CA ASP A 621 28.53 31.07 9.60
C ASP A 621 29.72 30.10 9.56
N TYR A 622 30.67 30.35 8.66
CA TYR A 622 31.92 29.60 8.53
C TYR A 622 33.06 30.40 9.06
N TRP A 623 33.76 29.87 10.03
CA TRP A 623 34.97 30.44 10.62
C TRP A 623 36.18 29.57 10.29
N GLN A 624 37.27 30.22 9.91
CA GLN A 624 38.57 29.62 9.63
C GLN A 624 39.63 30.35 10.41
N GLU A 625 40.58 29.63 11.01
CA GLU A 625 41.75 30.22 11.69
C GLU A 625 42.50 31.11 10.71
N ASP A 626 43.00 32.26 11.17
CA ASP A 626 43.70 33.31 10.43
C ASP A 626 42.78 34.15 9.49
N PHE A 627 41.58 33.68 9.12
CA PHE A 627 40.71 34.37 8.17
C PHE A 627 39.37 34.87 8.78
N GLY A 628 39.03 34.37 9.99
CA GLY A 628 37.83 34.79 10.71
C GLY A 628 36.55 34.16 10.17
N SER A 629 35.39 34.82 10.46
CA SER A 629 34.06 34.34 10.12
C SER A 629 33.52 34.96 8.84
N ALA A 630 32.73 34.18 8.09
CA ALA A 630 32.00 34.66 6.93
C ALA A 630 30.66 33.89 6.75
N LEU A 631 29.61 34.64 6.40
CA LEU A 631 28.31 34.05 6.09
C LEU A 631 28.34 33.29 4.74
N VAL A 632 27.82 32.11 4.73
CA VAL A 632 27.71 31.22 3.54
C VAL A 632 26.23 30.94 3.26
N PRO A 633 25.58 31.72 2.42
CA PRO A 633 24.22 31.42 1.97
C PRO A 633 24.21 30.34 0.91
N SER A 634 23.19 29.49 0.89
CA SER A 634 22.94 28.52 -0.17
C SER A 634 21.45 28.40 -0.52
N VAL A 635 21.18 28.08 -1.77
CA VAL A 635 19.84 27.79 -2.29
C VAL A 635 19.95 26.60 -3.22
N GLU A 636 19.08 25.64 -3.05
CA GLU A 636 18.96 24.49 -3.92
C GLU A 636 17.50 24.31 -4.34
N TYR A 637 17.26 24.10 -5.62
CA TYR A 637 15.95 23.80 -6.16
C TYR A 637 16.00 22.52 -6.99
N ARG A 638 15.20 21.53 -6.63
CA ARG A 638 15.22 20.17 -7.19
C ARG A 638 13.83 19.72 -7.61
N HIS A 639 13.74 19.02 -8.72
CA HIS A 639 12.58 18.27 -9.16
C HIS A 639 12.81 16.77 -8.97
N GLU A 640 11.77 16.06 -8.59
CA GLU A 640 11.77 14.60 -8.46
C GLU A 640 10.55 14.02 -9.17
N TRP A 641 10.80 13.06 -10.05
CA TRP A 641 9.79 12.26 -10.74
C TRP A 641 9.91 10.81 -10.29
N GLN A 642 8.88 10.29 -9.65
CA GLN A 642 8.72 8.85 -9.46
C GLN A 642 7.79 8.32 -10.54
N ILE A 643 8.30 7.46 -11.42
CA ILE A 643 7.57 6.95 -12.59
C ILE A 643 7.07 5.51 -12.39
N GLY A 644 7.31 4.93 -11.23
CA GLY A 644 6.87 3.60 -10.80
C GLY A 644 7.65 3.11 -9.59
N ALA A 645 7.36 1.92 -9.13
CA ALA A 645 8.08 1.29 -8.02
C ALA A 645 9.57 1.19 -8.35
N GLY A 646 10.44 1.74 -7.49
CA GLY A 646 11.88 1.71 -7.67
C GLY A 646 12.45 2.56 -8.82
N ARG A 647 11.65 3.40 -9.49
CA ARG A 647 12.07 4.19 -10.64
C ARG A 647 11.92 5.67 -10.37
N ILE A 648 13.02 6.34 -10.06
CA ILE A 648 13.06 7.76 -9.68
C ILE A 648 14.07 8.48 -10.57
N PHE A 649 13.67 9.62 -11.11
CA PHE A 649 14.52 10.58 -11.80
C PHE A 649 14.45 11.92 -11.09
N GLU A 650 15.61 12.51 -10.80
CA GLU A 650 15.71 13.82 -10.15
C GLU A 650 16.69 14.71 -10.89
N TYR A 651 16.45 16.01 -10.83
CA TYR A 651 17.38 17.03 -11.32
C TYR A 651 17.19 18.34 -10.59
N GLY A 652 18.26 19.14 -10.51
CA GLY A 652 18.23 20.36 -9.74
C GLY A 652 19.33 21.34 -10.06
N VAL A 653 19.24 22.51 -9.45
CA VAL A 653 20.24 23.56 -9.47
C VAL A 653 20.56 23.97 -8.07
N ARG A 654 21.85 24.14 -7.78
CA ARG A 654 22.37 24.65 -6.51
C ARG A 654 23.14 25.94 -6.75
N TRP A 655 22.98 26.87 -5.84
CA TRP A 655 23.78 28.09 -5.76
C TRP A 655 24.28 28.27 -4.32
N SER A 656 25.56 28.63 -4.18
CA SER A 656 26.13 28.95 -2.85
C SER A 656 27.24 30.00 -2.95
N ARG A 657 27.61 30.57 -1.80
CA ARG A 657 28.73 31.52 -1.70
C ARG A 657 29.72 31.07 -0.60
N PRO A 658 30.46 29.96 -0.83
CA PRO A 658 31.47 29.49 0.12
C PRO A 658 32.63 30.48 0.24
N VAL A 659 33.43 30.27 1.29
CA VAL A 659 34.64 31.05 1.56
C VAL A 659 35.77 30.08 1.85
N TYR A 660 36.91 30.28 1.21
CA TYR A 660 38.13 29.50 1.39
C TYR A 660 39.31 30.50 1.52
N ASP A 661 40.10 30.34 2.61
CA ASP A 661 41.22 31.22 2.91
C ASP A 661 40.87 32.73 2.79
N GLY A 662 39.71 33.09 3.36
CA GLY A 662 39.18 34.47 3.31
C GLY A 662 38.65 34.89 1.93
N GLN A 663 38.81 34.09 0.89
CA GLN A 663 38.36 34.39 -0.46
C GLN A 663 36.92 33.88 -0.66
N ARG A 664 36.03 34.78 -1.07
CA ARG A 664 34.63 34.47 -1.28
C ARG A 664 34.41 34.02 -2.73
N GLU A 665 33.83 32.85 -2.88
CA GLU A 665 33.40 32.33 -4.16
C GLU A 665 31.91 32.51 -4.41
N ARG A 666 31.54 32.33 -5.67
CA ARG A 666 30.18 32.02 -6.10
C ARG A 666 30.20 30.73 -6.85
N HIS A 667 29.52 29.73 -6.32
CA HIS A 667 29.40 28.42 -6.94
C HIS A 667 27.99 28.20 -7.45
N VAL A 668 27.85 27.68 -8.67
CA VAL A 668 26.57 27.25 -9.28
C VAL A 668 26.75 25.83 -9.76
N GLY A 669 25.90 24.93 -9.31
CA GLY A 669 25.91 23.50 -9.69
C GLY A 669 24.58 23.09 -10.34
N LEU A 670 24.67 22.17 -11.29
CA LEU A 670 23.54 21.42 -11.84
C LEU A 670 23.71 19.96 -11.43
N GLU A 671 22.64 19.32 -11.03
CA GLU A 671 22.64 17.92 -10.62
C GLU A 671 21.54 17.13 -11.32
N ALA A 672 21.80 15.86 -11.58
CA ALA A 672 20.82 14.90 -12.09
C ALA A 672 21.07 13.53 -11.46
N GLY A 673 19.99 12.82 -11.15
CA GLY A 673 20.04 11.49 -10.54
C GLY A 673 19.00 10.57 -11.17
N LEU A 674 19.35 9.31 -11.37
CA LEU A 674 18.48 8.23 -11.80
C LEU A 674 18.65 7.05 -10.85
N ARG A 675 17.55 6.55 -10.32
CA ARG A 675 17.47 5.26 -9.62
C ARG A 675 16.50 4.36 -10.36
N TRP A 676 16.95 3.19 -10.71
CA TRP A 676 16.15 2.20 -11.42
C TRP A 676 16.31 0.84 -10.77
N GLY A 677 15.20 0.26 -10.28
CA GLY A 677 15.15 -1.08 -9.70
C GLY A 677 14.12 -1.95 -10.43
N GLU A 678 14.51 -3.17 -10.83
CA GLU A 678 13.62 -4.13 -11.49
C GLU A 678 14.09 -5.58 -11.28
#